data_bf2e0c870a3434cb4471b079f037d03f
#
_entry.id   bf2e0c870a3434cb4471b079f037d03f
#
_cell.length_a   1.000
_cell.length_b   1.000
_cell.length_c   1.000
_cell.angle_alpha   90.00
_cell.angle_beta   90.00
_cell.angle_gamma   90.00
#
_symmetry.space_group_name_H-M   'P 1'
#
loop_
_entity.id
_entity.type
_entity.pdbx_description
1 polymer ?
#
loop_
_entity_poly.entity_id
_entity_poly.type
_entity_poly.pdbx_seq_one_letter_code
_entity_poly.pdbx_strand_id
1 'polypeptide(L)'
;VIREVEILGKRPMKDIGVQQTRFDSLVLKENIALSMADILTFNSSIFVKSYGRATLSTVSFRGTSASHTQVTWNGMRINNPMLGMTDFSMIPSYFIDDASLLHGTSSVNMAGGGLGGLVKLSTVPAHQEGFGMQYVQGIGSFSTFDEFLQLKYGDKHWQISTRAVYQSSPNDYKYRNHDKKENIYDDKYNIIEQYYPIERNRSGAYKDLHILQEVYYNTGKGDRFGLNAWYTDSNRELALLTTDQGDLMDFENRQREHTLRSVLSWDHTRENWKVSARGGYVHTWLAYDYKRDLGNGIMATMTRSRSKVNTFYGQLDGEYFFSDKLLLTAGVSAHQHLVNSLDKDLNKDDNKNDKYGQGRKNDSIVYFDKGRIELSGNVSLKWQPVNRLGMSLVLRGEMFGTKWAPVIPAFFVDYVLSKRGNIMAKASITRNYRFPTLNDLYFLPGGNPALNNESGFTYETGLSFSVDKDNVYTLSGSASWFDQHINDWIIWLPTSKGFYSPVNLKKVHAYGVEVQADYAVAIDKAWKLGLNGTFAWTPSINEGEPTSKADQSVGKQLPYIPEYSATLSGRLTYRSWGLLYKWCYYSERYTMTSNAVSYTGHLPPYLMSNVTLEKGFSLRWADLSLKGTVNNLFDEEYLSVLSRPMPGINFEFFIGITPKWGKKKK
;
A
#
# COMPACT_ATOMS: atom_id res chain seq x y z
N VAL A 1 21.45 -8.51 -13.82
CA VAL A 1 21.83 -8.23 -12.43
C VAL A 1 21.18 -9.33 -11.61
N ILE A 2 21.98 -10.24 -11.11
CA ILE A 2 21.54 -11.27 -10.15
C ILE A 2 21.32 -10.51 -8.84
N ARG A 3 20.19 -10.77 -8.14
CA ARG A 3 19.94 -10.26 -6.79
C ARG A 3 21.24 -10.34 -5.99
N GLU A 4 21.55 -9.28 -5.24
CA GLU A 4 22.51 -9.38 -4.16
C GLU A 4 21.93 -10.39 -3.15
N VAL A 5 22.38 -11.65 -3.28
CA VAL A 5 22.01 -12.70 -2.33
C VAL A 5 22.75 -12.34 -1.06
N GLU A 6 22.02 -11.96 -0.01
CA GLU A 6 22.59 -11.90 1.33
C GLU A 6 23.15 -13.28 1.66
N ILE A 7 24.47 -13.40 1.55
CA ILE A 7 25.17 -14.61 1.99
C ILE A 7 24.93 -14.71 3.50
N LEU A 8 24.16 -15.68 3.94
CA LEU A 8 23.88 -15.95 5.36
C LEU A 8 25.14 -16.18 6.21
N GLY A 9 26.35 -15.99 5.66
CA GLY A 9 27.62 -16.17 6.35
C GLY A 9 27.92 -15.15 7.44
N LYS A 10 27.42 -13.90 7.35
CA LYS A 10 27.44 -12.89 8.41
C LYS A 10 26.17 -12.05 8.30
N ARG A 11 25.13 -12.51 8.98
CA ARG A 11 23.88 -11.75 9.06
C ARG A 11 24.12 -10.40 9.74
N PRO A 12 23.58 -9.28 9.16
CA PRO A 12 23.61 -8.00 9.83
C PRO A 12 22.90 -8.10 11.17
N MET A 13 23.53 -7.68 12.28
CA MET A 13 22.91 -7.69 13.61
C MET A 13 21.57 -6.94 13.64
N LYS A 14 21.38 -6.00 12.70
CA LYS A 14 20.14 -5.24 12.55
C LYS A 14 18.92 -6.09 12.23
N ASP A 15 19.10 -7.24 11.60
CA ASP A 15 18.01 -8.09 11.09
C ASP A 15 17.69 -9.29 12.02
N ILE A 16 18.25 -9.29 13.25
CA ILE A 16 17.96 -10.34 14.24
C ILE A 16 16.45 -10.40 14.53
N GLY A 17 15.83 -11.57 14.26
CA GLY A 17 14.42 -11.84 14.50
C GLY A 17 13.46 -11.20 13.53
N VAL A 18 13.93 -10.30 12.65
CA VAL A 18 13.06 -9.58 11.72
C VAL A 18 12.57 -10.51 10.61
N GLN A 19 11.25 -10.54 10.42
CA GLN A 19 10.62 -11.15 9.24
C GLN A 19 10.24 -10.07 8.25
N GLN A 20 10.89 -10.11 7.09
CA GLN A 20 10.64 -9.13 6.04
C GLN A 20 10.61 -9.78 4.66
N THR A 21 9.77 -9.24 3.79
CA THR A 21 9.76 -9.49 2.35
C THR A 21 10.33 -8.26 1.66
N ARG A 22 11.36 -8.42 0.83
CA ARG A 22 11.94 -7.32 0.01
C ARG A 22 11.57 -7.51 -1.45
N PHE A 23 11.27 -6.42 -2.14
CA PHE A 23 11.02 -6.44 -3.57
C PHE A 23 12.29 -6.13 -4.36
N ASP A 24 12.49 -6.87 -5.43
CA ASP A 24 13.57 -6.60 -6.38
C ASP A 24 13.32 -5.25 -7.10
N SER A 25 14.37 -4.49 -7.33
CA SER A 25 14.30 -3.23 -8.08
C SER A 25 13.78 -3.40 -9.52
N LEU A 26 13.94 -4.60 -10.11
CA LEU A 26 13.35 -4.93 -11.42
C LEU A 26 11.82 -5.00 -11.33
N VAL A 27 11.29 -5.61 -10.28
CA VAL A 27 9.83 -5.70 -10.04
C VAL A 27 9.24 -4.28 -9.85
N LEU A 28 9.92 -3.41 -9.11
CA LEU A 28 9.48 -2.03 -8.87
C LEU A 28 9.44 -1.16 -10.13
N LYS A 29 10.30 -1.45 -11.13
CA LYS A 29 10.43 -0.68 -12.37
C LYS A 29 9.93 -1.43 -13.60
N GLU A 30 9.05 -2.36 -13.39
CA GLU A 30 8.56 -3.22 -14.45
C GLU A 30 7.70 -2.48 -15.46
N ASN A 31 6.83 -1.61 -14.97
CA ASN A 31 5.88 -0.88 -15.79
C ASN A 31 5.47 0.44 -15.09
N ILE A 32 5.45 1.56 -15.83
CA ILE A 32 5.04 2.87 -15.28
C ILE A 32 3.55 2.94 -14.91
N ALA A 33 2.72 2.13 -15.56
CA ALA A 33 1.30 2.06 -15.23
C ALA A 33 1.05 1.38 -13.86
N LEU A 34 2.05 0.66 -13.33
CA LEU A 34 1.89 -0.02 -12.05
C LEU A 34 2.01 0.95 -10.88
N SER A 35 1.06 0.85 -9.99
CA SER A 35 1.12 1.43 -8.64
C SER A 35 1.73 0.42 -7.66
N MET A 36 2.02 0.88 -6.44
CA MET A 36 2.42 -0.06 -5.37
C MET A 36 1.30 -1.06 -5.02
N ALA A 37 0.02 -0.73 -5.27
CA ALA A 37 -1.07 -1.68 -5.10
C ALA A 37 -0.90 -2.90 -6.02
N ASP A 38 -0.56 -2.68 -7.30
CA ASP A 38 -0.35 -3.74 -8.29
C ASP A 38 0.87 -4.60 -7.95
N ILE A 39 1.97 -3.94 -7.52
CA ILE A 39 3.19 -4.66 -7.09
C ILE A 39 2.87 -5.61 -5.93
N LEU A 40 2.15 -5.13 -4.92
CA LEU A 40 1.78 -5.93 -3.75
C LEU A 40 0.85 -7.07 -4.10
N THR A 41 -0.13 -6.85 -4.99
CA THR A 41 -1.12 -7.86 -5.41
C THR A 41 -0.46 -9.09 -6.02
N PHE A 42 0.58 -8.92 -6.85
CA PHE A 42 1.18 -10.02 -7.61
C PHE A 42 2.50 -10.55 -7.03
N ASN A 43 3.07 -9.90 -6.02
CA ASN A 43 4.41 -10.27 -5.52
C ASN A 43 4.47 -10.41 -3.99
N SER A 44 3.33 -10.45 -3.31
CA SER A 44 3.30 -10.63 -1.86
C SER A 44 2.06 -11.42 -1.41
N SER A 45 2.10 -11.92 -0.17
CA SER A 45 0.96 -12.57 0.50
C SER A 45 -0.08 -11.58 1.05
N ILE A 46 0.15 -10.28 0.88
CA ILE A 46 -0.72 -9.24 1.42
C ILE A 46 -1.98 -9.10 0.56
N PHE A 47 -3.13 -9.05 1.21
CA PHE A 47 -4.37 -8.76 0.51
C PHE A 47 -4.49 -7.28 0.16
N VAL A 48 -4.71 -6.98 -1.12
CA VAL A 48 -4.99 -5.64 -1.64
C VAL A 48 -6.47 -5.52 -1.98
N LYS A 49 -7.18 -4.70 -1.21
CA LYS A 49 -8.58 -4.38 -1.46
C LYS A 49 -8.66 -3.16 -2.38
N SER A 50 -9.06 -3.36 -3.63
CA SER A 50 -9.21 -2.30 -4.63
C SER A 50 -10.69 -2.00 -4.89
N TYR A 51 -11.04 -0.72 -4.98
CA TYR A 51 -12.41 -0.25 -5.26
C TYR A 51 -12.66 0.00 -6.76
N GLY A 52 -11.77 -0.45 -7.61
CA GLY A 52 -11.77 -0.29 -9.06
C GLY A 52 -10.40 0.10 -9.60
N ARG A 53 -10.23 0.11 -10.93
CA ARG A 53 -8.97 0.54 -11.57
C ARG A 53 -8.71 2.02 -11.25
N ALA A 54 -7.47 2.33 -10.82
CA ALA A 54 -7.04 3.68 -10.43
C ALA A 54 -7.91 4.36 -9.36
N THR A 55 -8.55 3.57 -8.50
CA THR A 55 -9.31 4.06 -7.35
C THR A 55 -8.66 3.60 -6.05
N LEU A 56 -9.25 3.97 -4.91
CA LEU A 56 -8.74 3.61 -3.59
C LEU A 56 -8.31 2.13 -3.53
N SER A 57 -7.06 1.90 -3.18
CA SER A 57 -6.50 0.57 -2.97
C SER A 57 -5.79 0.52 -1.63
N THR A 58 -6.31 -0.32 -0.74
CA THR A 58 -5.80 -0.48 0.62
C THR A 58 -5.21 -1.86 0.84
N VAL A 59 -4.27 -1.98 1.75
CA VAL A 59 -3.60 -3.25 2.05
C VAL A 59 -3.89 -3.70 3.48
N SER A 60 -4.01 -5.00 3.64
CA SER A 60 -4.23 -5.66 4.92
C SER A 60 -3.24 -6.80 5.12
N PHE A 61 -2.48 -6.73 6.20
CA PHE A 61 -1.59 -7.82 6.62
C PHE A 61 -2.37 -8.81 7.47
N ARG A 62 -2.22 -10.12 7.19
CA ARG A 62 -2.64 -11.19 8.11
C ARG A 62 -4.05 -11.02 8.66
N GLY A 63 -4.99 -10.67 7.81
CA GLY A 63 -6.38 -10.52 8.20
C GLY A 63 -6.71 -9.32 9.08
N THR A 64 -5.80 -8.35 9.24
CA THR A 64 -6.08 -7.10 9.95
C THR A 64 -6.73 -6.06 9.04
N SER A 65 -7.18 -4.93 9.57
CA SER A 65 -7.73 -3.83 8.76
C SER A 65 -6.63 -2.99 8.11
N ALA A 66 -6.98 -2.23 7.09
CA ALA A 66 -6.06 -1.32 6.42
C ALA A 66 -5.45 -0.25 7.35
N SER A 67 -6.18 0.16 8.38
CA SER A 67 -5.70 1.13 9.38
C SER A 67 -4.70 0.54 10.38
N HIS A 68 -4.53 -0.79 10.40
CA HIS A 68 -3.47 -1.47 11.16
C HIS A 68 -2.16 -1.57 10.39
N THR A 69 -2.16 -1.21 9.11
CA THR A 69 -0.98 -1.21 8.25
C THR A 69 -0.34 0.15 8.25
N GLN A 70 0.92 0.23 8.66
CA GLN A 70 1.70 1.44 8.54
C GLN A 70 2.42 1.52 7.22
N VAL A 71 2.60 2.73 6.72
CA VAL A 71 3.36 2.99 5.49
C VAL A 71 4.33 4.12 5.75
N THR A 72 5.60 3.89 5.45
CA THR A 72 6.62 4.94 5.52
C THR A 72 7.27 5.18 4.17
N TRP A 73 7.56 6.45 3.88
CA TRP A 73 8.38 6.86 2.75
C TRP A 73 9.60 7.62 3.27
N ASN A 74 10.80 7.14 2.97
CA ASN A 74 12.08 7.65 3.47
C ASN A 74 12.12 7.83 5.01
N GLY A 75 11.46 6.90 5.73
CA GLY A 75 11.35 6.91 7.20
C GLY A 75 10.16 7.72 7.73
N MET A 76 9.57 8.63 6.97
CA MET A 76 8.41 9.40 7.38
C MET A 76 7.11 8.59 7.16
N ARG A 77 6.24 8.50 8.16
CA ARG A 77 4.92 7.90 8.05
C ARG A 77 4.02 8.73 7.13
N ILE A 78 3.41 8.11 6.13
CA ILE A 78 2.56 8.76 5.13
C ILE A 78 1.09 8.37 5.21
N ASN A 79 0.68 7.58 6.22
CA ASN A 79 -0.74 7.29 6.47
C ASN A 79 -1.51 8.59 6.72
N ASN A 80 -2.69 8.71 6.12
CA ASN A 80 -3.57 9.85 6.36
C ASN A 80 -4.04 9.83 7.83
N PRO A 81 -3.81 10.87 8.65
CA PRO A 81 -4.15 10.86 10.07
C PRO A 81 -5.65 10.84 10.35
N MET A 82 -6.48 11.23 9.37
CA MET A 82 -7.94 11.15 9.47
C MET A 82 -8.43 9.71 9.34
N LEU A 83 -7.91 8.97 8.35
CA LEU A 83 -8.35 7.62 7.99
C LEU A 83 -7.48 6.52 8.58
N GLY A 84 -6.23 6.82 9.00
CA GLY A 84 -5.26 5.84 9.47
C GLY A 84 -4.66 4.95 8.39
N MET A 85 -5.03 5.13 7.12
CA MET A 85 -4.60 4.28 6.01
C MET A 85 -3.96 5.10 4.87
N THR A 86 -3.36 4.39 3.93
CA THR A 86 -2.72 4.95 2.73
C THR A 86 -3.41 4.37 1.49
N ASP A 87 -3.64 5.21 0.48
CA ASP A 87 -4.06 4.75 -0.83
C ASP A 87 -2.84 4.36 -1.66
N PHE A 88 -2.67 3.06 -1.89
CA PHE A 88 -1.54 2.50 -2.64
C PHE A 88 -1.67 2.69 -4.15
N SER A 89 -2.86 3.03 -4.66
CA SER A 89 -3.04 3.39 -6.06
C SER A 89 -2.41 4.75 -6.40
N MET A 90 -2.15 5.59 -5.38
CA MET A 90 -1.52 6.90 -5.50
C MET A 90 0.01 6.87 -5.36
N ILE A 91 0.61 5.68 -5.27
CA ILE A 91 2.06 5.51 -5.11
C ILE A 91 2.63 4.90 -6.40
N PRO A 92 3.22 5.72 -7.31
CA PRO A 92 3.84 5.20 -8.52
C PRO A 92 5.04 4.30 -8.18
N SER A 93 5.09 3.10 -8.76
CA SER A 93 6.18 2.15 -8.53
C SER A 93 7.55 2.71 -8.94
N TYR A 94 7.59 3.53 -9.98
CA TYR A 94 8.79 4.20 -10.49
C TYR A 94 9.41 5.24 -9.56
N PHE A 95 8.69 5.65 -8.50
CA PHE A 95 9.23 6.55 -7.46
C PHE A 95 9.89 5.79 -6.31
N ILE A 96 9.78 4.48 -6.29
CA ILE A 96 10.29 3.63 -5.22
C ILE A 96 11.48 2.82 -5.75
N ASP A 97 12.62 2.90 -5.07
CA ASP A 97 13.84 2.16 -5.41
C ASP A 97 14.05 0.94 -4.50
N ASP A 98 13.54 1.01 -3.26
CA ASP A 98 13.57 -0.09 -2.30
C ASP A 98 12.23 -0.14 -1.57
N ALA A 99 11.61 -1.31 -1.55
CA ALA A 99 10.38 -1.58 -0.85
C ALA A 99 10.51 -2.87 -0.04
N SER A 100 10.06 -2.80 1.20
CA SER A 100 10.04 -3.97 2.08
C SER A 100 8.80 -4.02 2.94
N LEU A 101 8.34 -5.22 3.22
CA LEU A 101 7.22 -5.53 4.10
C LEU A 101 7.78 -6.10 5.39
N LEU A 102 7.46 -5.48 6.50
CA LEU A 102 7.77 -5.95 7.83
C LEU A 102 6.48 -6.55 8.42
N HIS A 103 6.48 -7.87 8.58
CA HIS A 103 5.30 -8.59 9.02
C HIS A 103 5.12 -8.48 10.54
N GLY A 104 3.88 -8.33 11.00
CA GLY A 104 3.43 -8.44 12.38
C GLY A 104 4.39 -7.84 13.41
N THR A 105 5.04 -8.70 14.20
CA THR A 105 5.96 -8.33 15.28
C THR A 105 7.15 -7.48 14.81
N SER A 106 7.60 -7.67 13.57
CA SER A 106 8.76 -6.96 13.01
C SER A 106 8.52 -5.45 12.81
N SER A 107 7.27 -5.00 12.84
CA SER A 107 6.89 -3.58 12.71
C SER A 107 7.06 -2.77 14.00
N VAL A 108 7.40 -3.41 15.13
CA VAL A 108 7.45 -2.78 16.47
C VAL A 108 8.44 -1.62 16.58
N ASN A 109 9.46 -1.57 15.72
CA ASN A 109 10.45 -0.50 15.72
C ASN A 109 9.91 0.84 15.14
N MET A 110 8.66 0.88 14.71
CA MET A 110 8.04 2.07 14.12
C MET A 110 6.90 2.58 15.00
N ALA A 111 6.81 3.91 15.13
CA ALA A 111 5.77 4.58 15.89
C ALA A 111 4.37 4.40 15.29
N GLY A 112 3.33 4.35 16.13
CA GLY A 112 1.93 4.42 15.75
C GLY A 112 1.23 3.08 15.55
N GLY A 113 1.76 2.02 16.13
CA GLY A 113 1.12 0.69 16.14
C GLY A 113 1.47 -0.14 14.90
N GLY A 114 1.84 -1.34 15.10
CA GLY A 114 2.19 -2.31 14.08
C GLY A 114 1.33 -3.56 14.23
N LEU A 115 0.03 -3.41 14.56
CA LEU A 115 -0.85 -4.58 14.71
C LEU A 115 -0.87 -5.44 13.47
N GLY A 116 -0.93 -4.84 12.27
CA GLY A 116 -0.88 -5.58 11.01
C GLY A 116 0.54 -5.77 10.52
N GLY A 117 1.23 -4.69 10.24
CA GLY A 117 2.58 -4.69 9.65
C GLY A 117 2.98 -3.30 9.17
N LEU A 118 4.15 -3.25 8.51
CA LEU A 118 4.70 -2.01 7.97
C LEU A 118 5.13 -2.21 6.51
N VAL A 119 4.70 -1.31 5.65
CA VAL A 119 5.25 -1.13 4.30
C VAL A 119 6.28 -0.02 4.34
N LYS A 120 7.54 -0.37 4.14
CA LYS A 120 8.65 0.58 4.07
C LYS A 120 8.99 0.85 2.62
N LEU A 121 8.88 2.10 2.20
CA LEU A 121 9.19 2.58 0.87
C LEU A 121 10.35 3.57 0.96
N SER A 122 11.32 3.44 0.07
CA SER A 122 12.49 4.31 0.07
C SER A 122 12.93 4.68 -1.35
N THR A 123 13.45 5.89 -1.48
CA THR A 123 14.23 6.31 -2.62
C THR A 123 15.72 6.14 -2.29
N VAL A 124 16.51 5.66 -3.24
CA VAL A 124 17.94 5.41 -3.04
C VAL A 124 18.73 6.23 -4.05
N PRO A 125 19.78 6.98 -3.60
CA PRO A 125 20.62 7.73 -4.52
C PRO A 125 21.23 6.79 -5.56
N ALA A 126 21.07 7.13 -6.83
CA ALA A 126 21.73 6.42 -7.90
C ALA A 126 23.20 6.89 -7.96
N HIS A 127 24.14 6.03 -7.59
CA HIS A 127 25.58 6.29 -7.78
C HIS A 127 25.93 6.22 -9.27
N GLN A 128 25.66 7.29 -9.98
CA GLN A 128 26.00 7.44 -11.40
C GLN A 128 26.81 8.73 -11.57
N GLU A 129 28.00 8.63 -12.17
CA GLU A 129 28.75 9.83 -12.56
C GLU A 129 28.24 10.38 -13.89
N GLY A 130 28.08 11.69 -13.95
CA GLY A 130 27.59 12.40 -15.13
C GLY A 130 26.08 12.51 -15.23
N PHE A 131 25.60 12.89 -16.40
CA PHE A 131 24.20 13.08 -16.70
C PHE A 131 23.55 11.76 -17.20
N GLY A 132 22.34 11.49 -16.80
CA GLY A 132 21.52 10.39 -17.28
C GLY A 132 20.07 10.83 -17.48
N MET A 133 19.40 10.20 -18.45
CA MET A 133 17.99 10.42 -18.74
C MET A 133 17.33 9.07 -19.04
N GLN A 134 16.10 8.93 -18.63
CA GLN A 134 15.22 7.86 -19.04
C GLN A 134 13.84 8.45 -19.34
N TYR A 135 13.27 8.08 -20.47
CA TYR A 135 11.89 8.42 -20.85
C TYR A 135 11.14 7.14 -21.19
N VAL A 136 9.89 7.02 -20.72
CA VAL A 136 9.01 5.91 -21.06
C VAL A 136 7.65 6.47 -21.41
N GLN A 137 7.12 6.04 -22.57
CA GLN A 137 5.78 6.32 -23.05
C GLN A 137 4.97 5.04 -23.03
N GLY A 138 3.78 5.07 -22.41
CA GLY A 138 2.79 4.01 -22.40
C GLY A 138 1.48 4.45 -23.05
N ILE A 139 0.83 3.51 -23.73
CA ILE A 139 -0.53 3.61 -24.20
C ILE A 139 -1.25 2.30 -23.86
N GLY A 140 -2.55 2.37 -23.62
CA GLY A 140 -3.29 1.17 -23.26
C GLY A 140 -4.77 1.23 -23.59
N SER A 141 -5.47 0.13 -23.28
CA SER A 141 -6.92 0.03 -23.37
C SER A 141 -7.58 1.16 -22.60
N PHE A 142 -8.81 1.50 -22.94
CA PHE A 142 -9.59 2.56 -22.30
C PHE A 142 -8.96 3.94 -22.48
N SER A 143 -8.29 4.16 -23.64
CA SER A 143 -7.56 5.39 -23.96
C SER A 143 -6.57 5.81 -22.85
N THR A 144 -5.91 4.82 -22.24
CA THR A 144 -4.90 5.05 -21.22
C THR A 144 -3.63 5.62 -21.83
N PHE A 145 -3.07 6.63 -21.16
CA PHE A 145 -1.87 7.32 -21.53
C PHE A 145 -0.97 7.47 -20.29
N ASP A 146 0.27 7.02 -20.39
CA ASP A 146 1.24 7.00 -19.30
C ASP A 146 2.56 7.58 -19.79
N GLU A 147 3.13 8.49 -19.02
CA GLU A 147 4.47 9.07 -19.29
C GLU A 147 5.33 9.02 -18.05
N PHE A 148 6.59 8.69 -18.23
CA PHE A 148 7.63 8.78 -17.21
C PHE A 148 8.87 9.45 -17.77
N LEU A 149 9.37 10.44 -17.04
CA LEU A 149 10.64 11.08 -17.29
C LEU A 149 11.51 11.01 -16.03
N GLN A 150 12.75 10.59 -16.18
CA GLN A 150 13.77 10.72 -15.15
C GLN A 150 14.99 11.42 -15.70
N LEU A 151 15.43 12.46 -15.00
CA LEU A 151 16.71 13.16 -15.23
C LEU A 151 17.59 12.93 -14.02
N LYS A 152 18.85 12.58 -14.24
CA LYS A 152 19.84 12.33 -13.19
C LYS A 152 21.12 13.09 -13.47
N TYR A 153 21.74 13.56 -12.41
CA TYR A 153 23.11 14.05 -12.44
C TYR A 153 23.84 13.57 -11.19
N GLY A 154 25.07 13.13 -11.34
CA GLY A 154 25.88 12.72 -10.21
C GLY A 154 27.37 13.01 -10.42
N ASP A 155 28.01 13.28 -9.29
CA ASP A 155 29.48 13.36 -9.18
C ASP A 155 29.91 12.69 -7.86
N LYS A 156 31.15 12.94 -7.40
CA LYS A 156 31.70 12.38 -6.18
C LYS A 156 30.90 12.75 -4.91
N HIS A 157 30.25 13.92 -4.91
CA HIS A 157 29.61 14.52 -3.76
C HIS A 157 28.10 14.64 -3.94
N TRP A 158 27.66 15.05 -5.14
CA TRP A 158 26.26 15.33 -5.44
C TRP A 158 25.60 14.20 -6.21
N GLN A 159 24.37 13.91 -5.87
CA GLN A 159 23.45 13.06 -6.62
C GLN A 159 22.11 13.78 -6.68
N ILE A 160 21.67 14.12 -7.89
CA ILE A 160 20.41 14.84 -8.12
C ILE A 160 19.56 14.00 -9.07
N SER A 161 18.28 13.83 -8.76
CA SER A 161 17.34 13.13 -9.61
C SER A 161 16.00 13.85 -9.60
N THR A 162 15.42 14.05 -10.79
CA THR A 162 14.06 14.51 -10.98
C THR A 162 13.29 13.41 -11.69
N ARG A 163 12.18 12.97 -11.13
CA ARG A 163 11.28 11.98 -11.73
C ARG A 163 9.89 12.60 -11.86
N ALA A 164 9.27 12.40 -13.01
CA ALA A 164 7.90 12.81 -13.27
C ALA A 164 7.12 11.64 -13.84
N VAL A 165 5.90 11.44 -13.37
CA VAL A 165 4.92 10.48 -13.89
C VAL A 165 3.64 11.23 -14.18
N TYR A 166 3.12 11.09 -15.39
CA TYR A 166 1.80 11.55 -15.78
C TYR A 166 0.98 10.36 -16.28
N GLN A 167 -0.25 10.25 -15.79
CA GLN A 167 -1.16 9.17 -16.15
C GLN A 167 -2.56 9.71 -16.36
N SER A 168 -3.24 9.27 -17.41
CA SER A 168 -4.63 9.62 -17.65
C SER A 168 -5.39 8.52 -18.38
N SER A 169 -6.68 8.39 -18.11
CA SER A 169 -7.58 7.49 -18.80
C SER A 169 -9.03 7.91 -18.56
N PRO A 170 -9.92 7.83 -19.55
CA PRO A 170 -11.37 7.80 -19.34
C PRO A 170 -11.81 6.60 -18.50
N ASN A 171 -11.06 5.49 -18.55
CA ASN A 171 -11.30 4.27 -17.77
C ASN A 171 -12.73 3.72 -17.92
N ASP A 172 -13.26 3.81 -19.14
CA ASP A 172 -14.64 3.52 -19.55
C ASP A 172 -14.85 2.07 -20.01
N TYR A 173 -14.18 1.12 -19.32
CA TYR A 173 -14.27 -0.29 -19.67
C TYR A 173 -15.70 -0.83 -19.58
N LYS A 174 -15.94 -1.88 -20.38
CA LYS A 174 -17.20 -2.64 -20.34
C LYS A 174 -17.14 -3.69 -19.25
N TYR A 175 -18.28 -3.93 -18.61
CA TYR A 175 -18.45 -4.98 -17.61
C TYR A 175 -19.88 -5.54 -17.70
N ARG A 176 -20.09 -6.77 -17.25
CA ARG A 176 -21.41 -7.36 -17.09
C ARG A 176 -22.02 -6.92 -15.76
N ASN A 177 -23.20 -6.28 -15.79
CA ASN A 177 -23.86 -5.81 -14.59
C ASN A 177 -24.74 -6.90 -13.99
N HIS A 178 -24.21 -7.61 -12.99
CA HIS A 178 -24.94 -8.66 -12.29
C HIS A 178 -25.98 -8.13 -11.27
N ASP A 179 -25.99 -6.84 -10.97
CA ASP A 179 -26.99 -6.19 -10.11
C ASP A 179 -28.27 -5.82 -10.85
N LYS A 180 -28.27 -5.96 -12.19
CA LYS A 180 -29.39 -5.62 -13.06
C LYS A 180 -29.76 -6.79 -13.95
N LYS A 181 -31.06 -7.14 -14.03
CA LYS A 181 -31.57 -8.09 -14.99
C LYS A 181 -32.45 -7.39 -16.00
N GLU A 182 -32.25 -7.70 -17.26
CA GLU A 182 -33.10 -7.25 -18.38
C GLU A 182 -33.86 -8.45 -18.95
N ASN A 183 -35.08 -8.19 -19.42
CA ASN A 183 -35.95 -9.22 -19.97
C ASN A 183 -36.10 -9.02 -21.47
N ILE A 184 -36.06 -10.10 -22.24
CA ILE A 184 -36.50 -10.13 -23.64
C ILE A 184 -37.94 -10.68 -23.62
N TYR A 185 -38.83 -9.97 -24.33
CA TYR A 185 -40.24 -10.31 -24.39
C TYR A 185 -40.60 -10.83 -25.78
N ASP A 186 -41.57 -11.75 -25.86
CA ASP A 186 -42.22 -12.12 -27.09
C ASP A 186 -43.26 -11.06 -27.52
N ASP A 187 -43.89 -11.29 -28.72
CA ASP A 187 -44.93 -10.40 -29.22
C ASP A 187 -46.18 -10.32 -28.32
N LYS A 188 -46.28 -11.20 -27.33
CA LYS A 188 -47.38 -11.27 -26.34
C LYS A 188 -46.96 -10.74 -24.98
N TYR A 189 -45.79 -10.07 -24.88
CA TYR A 189 -45.21 -9.57 -23.65
C TYR A 189 -44.87 -10.65 -22.59
N ASN A 190 -44.69 -11.93 -22.99
CA ASN A 190 -44.15 -12.94 -22.10
C ASN A 190 -42.60 -12.83 -22.10
N ILE A 191 -42.00 -13.03 -20.94
CA ILE A 191 -40.54 -13.08 -20.82
C ILE A 191 -40.02 -14.35 -21.49
N ILE A 192 -39.23 -14.20 -22.57
CA ILE A 192 -38.58 -15.31 -23.27
C ILE A 192 -37.22 -15.60 -22.64
N GLU A 193 -36.49 -14.56 -22.29
CA GLU A 193 -35.13 -14.66 -21.74
C GLU A 193 -34.86 -13.56 -20.74
N GLN A 194 -34.03 -13.87 -19.74
CA GLN A 194 -33.47 -12.90 -18.80
C GLN A 194 -31.96 -12.91 -18.92
N TYR A 195 -31.35 -11.75 -19.02
CA TYR A 195 -29.90 -11.63 -19.13
C TYR A 195 -29.36 -10.48 -18.28
N TYR A 196 -28.06 -10.54 -18.00
CA TYR A 196 -27.33 -9.47 -17.35
C TYR A 196 -26.71 -8.54 -18.41
N PRO A 197 -27.07 -7.24 -18.46
CA PRO A 197 -26.62 -6.34 -19.50
C PRO A 197 -25.11 -6.06 -19.39
N ILE A 198 -24.50 -5.80 -20.55
CA ILE A 198 -23.13 -5.26 -20.60
C ILE A 198 -23.24 -3.75 -20.58
N GLU A 199 -22.67 -3.14 -19.55
CA GLU A 199 -22.65 -1.69 -19.35
C GLU A 199 -21.21 -1.15 -19.43
N ARG A 200 -21.08 0.19 -19.50
CA ARG A 200 -19.78 0.86 -19.43
C ARG A 200 -19.61 1.49 -18.05
N ASN A 201 -18.41 1.45 -17.53
CA ASN A 201 -18.03 2.24 -16.37
C ASN A 201 -18.08 3.74 -16.73
N ARG A 202 -19.05 4.48 -16.19
CA ARG A 202 -19.32 5.87 -16.57
C ARG A 202 -18.53 6.89 -15.76
N SER A 203 -18.00 6.51 -14.61
CA SER A 203 -17.31 7.41 -13.69
C SER A 203 -16.06 6.74 -13.18
N GLY A 204 -15.02 6.78 -13.97
CA GLY A 204 -13.75 6.17 -13.64
C GLY A 204 -12.56 6.95 -14.16
N ALA A 205 -12.82 8.08 -14.84
CA ALA A 205 -11.76 8.88 -15.43
C ALA A 205 -10.78 9.42 -14.39
N TYR A 206 -9.49 9.41 -14.74
CA TYR A 206 -8.46 9.95 -13.87
C TYR A 206 -7.38 10.71 -14.64
N LYS A 207 -6.75 11.65 -13.96
CA LYS A 207 -5.56 12.39 -14.38
C LYS A 207 -4.68 12.60 -13.17
N ASP A 208 -3.52 12.00 -13.18
CA ASP A 208 -2.56 12.05 -12.07
C ASP A 208 -1.22 12.56 -12.56
N LEU A 209 -0.66 13.53 -11.86
CA LEU A 209 0.70 14.03 -12.05
C LEU A 209 1.47 13.85 -10.74
N HIS A 210 2.60 13.19 -10.82
CA HIS A 210 3.54 13.06 -9.71
C HIS A 210 4.89 13.60 -10.12
N ILE A 211 5.52 14.38 -9.25
CA ILE A 211 6.89 14.92 -9.44
C ILE A 211 7.69 14.62 -8.17
N LEU A 212 8.81 13.95 -8.31
CA LEU A 212 9.75 13.66 -7.24
C LEU A 212 11.09 14.31 -7.54
N GLN A 213 11.52 15.22 -6.66
CA GLN A 213 12.84 15.83 -6.66
C GLN A 213 13.68 15.22 -5.55
N GLU A 214 14.89 14.77 -5.88
CA GLU A 214 15.84 14.19 -4.97
C GLU A 214 17.16 14.90 -5.10
N VAL A 215 17.76 15.27 -3.97
CA VAL A 215 19.09 15.87 -3.89
C VAL A 215 19.84 15.22 -2.75
N TYR A 216 20.99 14.64 -3.01
CA TYR A 216 21.86 14.07 -1.99
C TYR A 216 23.25 14.69 -2.08
N TYR A 217 23.82 14.96 -0.91
CA TYR A 217 25.19 15.43 -0.78
C TYR A 217 25.98 14.54 0.18
N ASN A 218 27.11 14.02 -0.28
CA ASN A 218 28.00 13.17 0.49
C ASN A 218 29.32 13.90 0.71
N THR A 219 29.70 14.14 1.97
CA THR A 219 30.94 14.84 2.31
C THR A 219 32.20 14.00 2.08
N GLY A 220 32.05 12.68 1.88
CA GLY A 220 33.17 11.73 1.84
C GLY A 220 33.80 11.45 3.21
N LYS A 221 33.31 12.07 4.30
CA LYS A 221 33.81 11.96 5.68
C LYS A 221 32.82 11.25 6.63
N GLY A 222 31.83 10.51 6.06
CA GLY A 222 30.82 9.80 6.82
C GLY A 222 29.48 10.53 6.96
N ASP A 223 29.37 11.79 6.48
CA ASP A 223 28.11 12.53 6.48
C ASP A 223 27.44 12.46 5.11
N ARG A 224 26.14 12.22 5.13
CA ARG A 224 25.26 12.27 3.97
C ARG A 224 24.03 13.09 4.30
N PHE A 225 23.74 14.08 3.49
CA PHE A 225 22.53 14.90 3.53
C PHE A 225 21.63 14.51 2.37
N GLY A 226 20.32 14.54 2.59
CA GLY A 226 19.31 14.26 1.57
C GLY A 226 18.13 15.19 1.68
N LEU A 227 17.63 15.64 0.54
CA LEU A 227 16.33 16.31 0.39
C LEU A 227 15.52 15.53 -0.64
N ASN A 228 14.34 15.09 -0.23
CA ASN A 228 13.38 14.45 -1.11
C ASN A 228 12.06 15.21 -1.03
N ALA A 229 11.53 15.64 -2.17
CA ALA A 229 10.26 16.35 -2.26
C ALA A 229 9.38 15.69 -3.33
N TRP A 230 8.21 15.21 -2.93
CA TRP A 230 7.26 14.54 -3.80
C TRP A 230 5.95 15.31 -3.83
N TYR A 231 5.61 15.85 -4.99
CA TYR A 231 4.34 16.52 -5.29
C TYR A 231 3.42 15.58 -6.05
N THR A 232 2.15 15.60 -5.71
CA THR A 232 1.07 14.87 -6.36
C THR A 232 -0.07 15.82 -6.66
N ASP A 233 -0.56 15.79 -7.90
CA ASP A 233 -1.80 16.43 -8.34
C ASP A 233 -2.68 15.35 -8.98
N SER A 234 -3.84 15.09 -8.38
CA SER A 234 -4.74 14.02 -8.79
C SER A 234 -6.16 14.56 -8.95
N ASN A 235 -6.80 14.19 -10.06
CA ASN A 235 -8.18 14.47 -10.34
C ASN A 235 -8.84 13.18 -10.84
N ARG A 236 -9.67 12.56 -10.00
CA ARG A 236 -10.26 11.25 -10.23
C ARG A 236 -11.77 11.29 -10.10
N GLU A 237 -12.43 10.66 -11.01
CA GLU A 237 -13.82 10.27 -10.85
C GLU A 237 -13.89 8.97 -10.06
N LEU A 238 -14.88 8.85 -9.19
CA LEU A 238 -15.10 7.65 -8.39
C LEU A 238 -16.29 6.89 -8.98
N ALA A 239 -16.04 5.66 -9.42
CA ALA A 239 -17.08 4.82 -10.01
C ALA A 239 -18.28 4.71 -9.05
N LEU A 240 -19.49 4.82 -9.57
CA LEU A 240 -20.70 4.51 -8.83
C LEU A 240 -20.83 2.99 -8.62
N LEU A 241 -21.70 2.61 -7.70
CA LEU A 241 -22.09 1.23 -7.56
C LEU A 241 -22.82 0.77 -8.83
N THR A 242 -22.69 -0.50 -9.20
CA THR A 242 -23.38 -1.07 -10.36
C THR A 242 -24.89 -0.99 -10.26
N THR A 243 -25.43 -0.95 -9.04
CA THR A 243 -26.85 -0.68 -8.75
C THR A 243 -27.30 0.73 -9.19
N ASP A 244 -26.40 1.71 -9.19
CA ASP A 244 -26.72 3.12 -9.44
C ASP A 244 -26.35 3.57 -10.87
N GLN A 245 -25.63 2.75 -11.65
CA GLN A 245 -25.15 3.13 -12.99
C GLN A 245 -26.20 3.01 -14.09
N GLY A 246 -27.32 2.33 -13.85
CA GLY A 246 -28.37 2.08 -14.83
C GLY A 246 -29.33 3.26 -15.06
N ASP A 247 -29.30 4.27 -14.23
CA ASP A 247 -30.16 5.44 -14.35
C ASP A 247 -29.66 6.39 -15.44
N LEU A 248 -30.59 6.88 -16.26
CA LEU A 248 -30.34 7.87 -17.34
C LEU A 248 -29.96 9.26 -16.82
N MET A 249 -29.86 9.44 -15.51
CA MET A 249 -29.55 10.71 -14.87
C MET A 249 -28.06 10.98 -14.85
N ASP A 250 -27.67 12.21 -15.16
CA ASP A 250 -26.29 12.66 -15.07
C ASP A 250 -25.86 12.80 -13.60
N PHE A 251 -24.60 12.51 -13.33
CA PHE A 251 -23.98 12.67 -12.03
C PHE A 251 -22.52 13.09 -12.16
N GLU A 252 -22.00 13.73 -11.13
CA GLU A 252 -20.58 14.03 -10.94
C GLU A 252 -20.16 13.42 -9.61
N ASN A 253 -19.19 12.50 -9.63
CA ASN A 253 -18.62 11.90 -8.43
C ASN A 253 -17.09 12.01 -8.53
N ARG A 254 -16.53 13.09 -7.95
CA ARG A 254 -15.16 13.52 -8.24
C ARG A 254 -14.37 13.83 -6.98
N GLN A 255 -13.14 13.33 -6.95
CA GLN A 255 -12.13 13.63 -5.95
C GLN A 255 -10.96 14.38 -6.60
N ARG A 256 -10.49 15.44 -5.95
CA ARG A 256 -9.26 16.16 -6.31
C ARG A 256 -8.34 16.18 -5.11
N GLU A 257 -7.08 15.90 -5.33
CA GLU A 257 -6.07 15.88 -4.29
C GLU A 257 -4.79 16.59 -4.75
N HIS A 258 -4.29 17.48 -3.90
CA HIS A 258 -2.95 18.07 -4.03
C HIS A 258 -2.17 17.71 -2.78
N THR A 259 -1.07 16.98 -2.95
CA THR A 259 -0.25 16.56 -1.82
C THR A 259 1.22 16.87 -2.07
N LEU A 260 1.86 17.55 -1.12
CA LEU A 260 3.31 17.75 -1.07
C LEU A 260 3.86 16.96 0.12
N ARG A 261 4.83 16.10 -0.13
CA ARG A 261 5.60 15.38 0.91
C ARG A 261 7.06 15.78 0.78
N SER A 262 7.71 16.18 1.86
CA SER A 262 9.12 16.51 1.86
C SER A 262 9.84 15.91 3.06
N VAL A 263 11.04 15.41 2.84
CA VAL A 263 11.91 14.82 3.87
C VAL A 263 13.32 15.38 3.69
N LEU A 264 13.84 15.99 4.76
CA LEU A 264 15.26 16.28 4.95
C LEU A 264 15.87 15.16 5.76
N SER A 265 17.01 14.67 5.38
CA SER A 265 17.74 13.62 6.09
C SER A 265 19.20 13.99 6.28
N TRP A 266 19.74 13.60 7.41
CA TRP A 266 21.17 13.60 7.71
C TRP A 266 21.55 12.26 8.32
N ASP A 267 22.50 11.58 7.71
CA ASP A 267 23.09 10.35 8.19
C ASP A 267 24.58 10.59 8.45
N HIS A 268 25.05 10.28 9.67
CA HIS A 268 26.47 10.27 10.03
C HIS A 268 26.89 8.88 10.45
N THR A 269 27.91 8.34 9.80
CA THR A 269 28.39 6.97 10.04
C THR A 269 29.86 6.99 10.42
N ARG A 270 30.20 6.29 11.50
CA ARG A 270 31.56 5.98 11.97
C ARG A 270 31.69 4.46 12.13
N GLU A 271 32.89 4.02 12.51
CA GLU A 271 33.17 2.58 12.67
C GLU A 271 32.19 1.89 13.63
N ASN A 272 31.95 2.49 14.81
CA ASN A 272 31.18 1.87 15.87
C ASN A 272 29.79 2.49 16.11
N TRP A 273 29.44 3.55 15.40
CA TRP A 273 28.15 4.19 15.61
C TRP A 273 27.62 4.89 14.35
N LYS A 274 26.31 4.98 14.32
CA LYS A 274 25.57 5.71 13.30
C LYS A 274 24.52 6.58 13.98
N VAL A 275 24.37 7.82 13.51
CA VAL A 275 23.25 8.70 13.86
C VAL A 275 22.53 9.08 12.59
N SER A 276 21.20 9.09 12.65
CA SER A 276 20.36 9.53 11.54
C SER A 276 19.31 10.50 12.07
N ALA A 277 19.23 11.68 11.46
CA ALA A 277 18.18 12.66 11.75
C ALA A 277 17.32 12.89 10.52
N ARG A 278 16.01 13.01 10.72
CA ARG A 278 15.02 13.29 9.66
C ARG A 278 14.07 14.37 10.12
N GLY A 279 13.77 15.31 9.24
CA GLY A 279 12.68 16.26 9.37
C GLY A 279 11.78 16.17 8.15
N GLY A 280 10.47 16.23 8.33
CA GLY A 280 9.55 16.10 7.20
C GLY A 280 8.32 16.98 7.34
N TYR A 281 7.70 17.23 6.21
CA TYR A 281 6.46 17.98 6.10
C TYR A 281 5.54 17.35 5.05
N VAL A 282 4.28 17.16 5.41
CA VAL A 282 3.23 16.74 4.48
C VAL A 282 2.11 17.76 4.50
N HIS A 283 1.76 18.26 3.32
CA HIS A 283 0.56 19.04 3.10
C HIS A 283 -0.36 18.30 2.15
N THR A 284 -1.59 18.04 2.55
CA THR A 284 -2.62 17.46 1.70
C THR A 284 -3.85 18.37 1.69
N TRP A 285 -4.29 18.72 0.49
CA TRP A 285 -5.60 19.30 0.25
C TRP A 285 -6.43 18.29 -0.53
N LEU A 286 -7.61 17.96 -0.01
CA LEU A 286 -8.54 17.01 -0.58
C LEU A 286 -9.90 17.64 -0.74
N ALA A 287 -10.47 17.54 -1.94
CA ALA A 287 -11.81 17.97 -2.27
C ALA A 287 -12.60 16.79 -2.83
N TYR A 288 -13.79 16.59 -2.34
CA TYR A 288 -14.74 15.61 -2.84
C TYR A 288 -16.07 16.29 -3.14
N ASP A 289 -16.61 16.05 -4.34
CA ASP A 289 -17.89 16.55 -4.83
C ASP A 289 -18.71 15.38 -5.37
N TYR A 290 -19.91 15.17 -4.82
CA TYR A 290 -20.92 14.28 -5.37
C TYR A 290 -22.17 15.08 -5.71
N LYS A 291 -22.53 15.09 -6.99
CA LYS A 291 -23.72 15.75 -7.52
C LYS A 291 -24.55 14.75 -8.30
N ARG A 292 -25.85 14.94 -8.31
CA ARG A 292 -26.81 14.10 -9.04
C ARG A 292 -27.81 14.99 -9.77
N ASP A 293 -28.16 14.65 -11.01
CA ASP A 293 -29.28 15.26 -11.70
C ASP A 293 -30.60 14.85 -11.02
N LEU A 294 -31.42 15.83 -10.65
CA LEU A 294 -32.76 15.61 -10.10
C LEU A 294 -33.84 15.57 -11.18
N GLY A 295 -33.46 15.62 -12.44
CA GLY A 295 -34.32 15.74 -13.61
C GLY A 295 -34.23 17.13 -14.25
N ASN A 296 -34.50 17.19 -15.56
CA ASN A 296 -34.44 18.41 -16.38
C ASN A 296 -33.08 19.12 -16.39
N GLY A 297 -31.95 18.42 -16.16
CA GLY A 297 -30.61 19.01 -16.16
C GLY A 297 -30.28 19.80 -14.89
N ILE A 298 -31.05 19.65 -13.82
CA ILE A 298 -30.82 20.33 -12.54
C ILE A 298 -29.87 19.46 -11.70
N MET A 299 -28.57 19.82 -11.67
CA MET A 299 -27.54 19.15 -10.87
C MET A 299 -27.61 19.61 -9.40
N ALA A 300 -28.09 18.72 -8.52
CA ALA A 300 -28.06 18.94 -7.08
C ALA A 300 -26.78 18.40 -6.47
N THR A 301 -26.16 19.18 -5.59
CA THR A 301 -25.00 18.71 -4.83
C THR A 301 -25.47 17.88 -3.63
N MET A 302 -25.12 16.62 -3.63
CA MET A 302 -25.47 15.67 -2.56
C MET A 302 -24.43 15.69 -1.44
N THR A 303 -23.14 15.83 -1.81
CA THR A 303 -22.04 15.88 -0.83
C THR A 303 -20.93 16.79 -1.38
N ARG A 304 -20.40 17.65 -0.53
CA ARG A 304 -19.24 18.48 -0.82
C ARG A 304 -18.34 18.49 0.40
N SER A 305 -17.18 17.89 0.31
CA SER A 305 -16.21 17.85 1.41
C SER A 305 -14.88 18.49 1.00
N ARG A 306 -14.28 19.20 1.92
CA ARG A 306 -12.96 19.82 1.76
C ARG A 306 -12.15 19.56 3.00
N SER A 307 -10.94 19.04 2.85
CA SER A 307 -10.04 18.84 3.98
C SER A 307 -8.63 19.35 3.68
N LYS A 308 -7.99 19.87 4.71
CA LYS A 308 -6.58 20.25 4.70
C LYS A 308 -5.90 19.53 5.85
N VAL A 309 -4.81 18.85 5.55
CA VAL A 309 -3.99 18.15 6.52
C VAL A 309 -2.56 18.67 6.40
N ASN A 310 -2.02 19.15 7.51
CA ASN A 310 -0.60 19.49 7.63
C ASN A 310 0.02 18.56 8.68
N THR A 311 1.11 17.90 8.32
CA THR A 311 1.84 17.05 9.25
C THR A 311 3.30 17.48 9.27
N PHE A 312 3.82 17.80 10.45
CA PHE A 312 5.23 18.01 10.70
C PHE A 312 5.80 16.75 11.36
N TYR A 313 6.97 16.35 10.93
CA TYR A 313 7.64 15.14 11.38
C TYR A 313 9.07 15.42 11.78
N GLY A 314 9.51 14.83 12.88
CA GLY A 314 10.90 14.84 13.33
C GLY A 314 11.28 13.45 13.86
N GLN A 315 12.49 12.99 13.54
CA GLN A 315 13.03 11.71 14.01
C GLN A 315 14.53 11.81 14.22
N LEU A 316 15.01 11.18 15.29
CA LEU A 316 16.42 10.98 15.57
C LEU A 316 16.64 9.52 15.98
N ASP A 317 17.53 8.84 15.26
CA ASP A 317 17.91 7.45 15.53
C ASP A 317 19.42 7.37 15.77
N GLY A 318 19.80 6.55 16.73
CA GLY A 318 21.19 6.21 17.05
C GLY A 318 21.42 4.71 17.05
N GLU A 319 22.56 4.29 16.57
CA GLU A 319 23.05 2.90 16.60
C GLU A 319 24.46 2.91 17.19
N TYR A 320 24.73 2.04 18.16
CA TYR A 320 26.05 1.88 18.76
C TYR A 320 26.46 0.42 18.86
N PHE A 321 27.53 0.05 18.19
CA PHE A 321 28.14 -1.26 18.23
C PHE A 321 29.15 -1.33 19.36
N PHE A 322 28.79 -1.95 20.49
CA PHE A 322 29.74 -2.24 21.56
C PHE A 322 30.79 -3.28 21.13
N SER A 323 30.37 -4.19 20.24
CA SER A 323 31.21 -5.19 19.59
C SER A 323 30.47 -5.75 18.38
N ASP A 324 31.12 -6.63 17.63
CA ASP A 324 30.49 -7.40 16.51
C ASP A 324 29.29 -8.25 16.98
N LYS A 325 29.10 -8.41 18.32
CA LYS A 325 28.08 -9.26 18.94
C LYS A 325 27.03 -8.51 19.72
N LEU A 326 27.19 -7.22 19.91
CA LEU A 326 26.28 -6.41 20.74
C LEU A 326 26.04 -5.05 20.12
N LEU A 327 24.79 -4.81 19.73
CA LEU A 327 24.28 -3.57 19.13
C LEU A 327 23.16 -2.98 19.98
N LEU A 328 23.29 -1.71 20.33
CA LEU A 328 22.23 -0.90 20.90
C LEU A 328 21.67 0.03 19.82
N THR A 329 20.36 0.08 19.69
CA THR A 329 19.69 1.11 18.88
C THR A 329 18.71 1.86 19.74
N ALA A 330 18.61 3.18 19.54
CA ALA A 330 17.63 4.03 20.22
C ALA A 330 17.09 5.03 19.22
N GLY A 331 15.81 5.35 19.32
CA GLY A 331 15.17 6.31 18.44
C GLY A 331 14.06 7.07 19.14
N VAL A 332 13.86 8.31 18.71
CA VAL A 332 12.72 9.15 19.10
C VAL A 332 12.10 9.75 17.85
N SER A 333 10.78 9.84 17.82
CA SER A 333 10.06 10.52 16.73
C SER A 333 8.89 11.32 17.25
N ALA A 334 8.56 12.38 16.55
CA ALA A 334 7.44 13.26 16.82
C ALA A 334 6.67 13.54 15.54
N HIS A 335 5.33 13.54 15.60
CA HIS A 335 4.45 14.00 14.56
C HIS A 335 3.51 15.05 15.16
N GLN A 336 3.31 16.15 14.45
CA GLN A 336 2.26 17.13 14.73
C GLN A 336 1.31 17.13 13.54
N HIS A 337 0.11 16.67 13.76
CA HIS A 337 -0.97 16.72 12.78
C HIS A 337 -1.87 17.92 13.05
N LEU A 338 -2.16 18.70 12.01
CA LEU A 338 -3.13 19.77 12.02
C LEU A 338 -4.14 19.47 10.90
N VAL A 339 -5.37 19.17 11.30
CA VAL A 339 -6.44 18.75 10.37
C VAL A 339 -7.59 19.73 10.44
N ASN A 340 -7.96 20.27 9.29
CA ASN A 340 -9.13 21.08 9.10
C ASN A 340 -10.02 20.42 8.05
N SER A 341 -11.20 19.97 8.46
CA SER A 341 -12.21 19.37 7.59
C SER A 341 -13.46 20.25 7.63
N LEU A 342 -13.77 20.83 6.48
CA LEU A 342 -14.91 21.72 6.28
C LEU A 342 -15.89 21.06 5.31
N ASP A 343 -17.14 20.94 5.70
CA ASP A 343 -18.24 20.81 4.74
C ASP A 343 -18.79 22.21 4.47
N LYS A 344 -18.61 22.70 3.25
CA LYS A 344 -19.23 23.95 2.86
C LYS A 344 -20.65 23.63 2.44
N ASP A 345 -21.59 24.15 3.19
CA ASP A 345 -23.00 24.00 2.90
C ASP A 345 -23.33 24.44 1.46
N LEU A 346 -24.16 23.67 0.81
CA LEU A 346 -24.44 23.61 -0.61
C LEU A 346 -25.09 24.89 -1.18
N ASN A 347 -25.55 25.77 -0.31
CA ASN A 347 -26.43 26.87 -0.70
C ASN A 347 -25.71 28.20 -0.97
N LYS A 348 -24.40 28.33 -0.81
CA LYS A 348 -23.70 29.62 -1.00
C LYS A 348 -23.51 30.06 -2.46
N ASP A 349 -23.41 29.10 -3.38
CA ASP A 349 -23.15 29.40 -4.79
C ASP A 349 -24.43 29.52 -5.63
N ASP A 350 -25.55 28.94 -5.18
CA ASP A 350 -26.84 28.99 -5.92
C ASP A 350 -27.72 30.23 -5.59
N ASN A 351 -27.38 30.96 -4.54
CA ASN A 351 -28.20 32.09 -4.05
C ASN A 351 -28.01 33.43 -4.79
N LYS A 352 -27.28 33.47 -5.91
CA LYS A 352 -27.27 34.69 -6.75
C LYS A 352 -28.58 34.92 -7.50
N ASN A 353 -29.50 33.95 -7.50
CA ASN A 353 -30.80 34.02 -8.18
C ASN A 353 -32.02 33.78 -7.29
N ASP A 354 -31.87 33.75 -5.95
CA ASP A 354 -33.01 33.57 -5.05
C ASP A 354 -33.78 34.90 -4.88
N LYS A 355 -34.88 35.01 -5.65
CA LYS A 355 -35.84 36.13 -5.58
C LYS A 355 -36.71 36.13 -4.32
N TYR A 356 -36.58 35.13 -3.45
CA TYR A 356 -37.37 35.03 -2.22
C TYR A 356 -36.47 35.09 -0.99
N GLY A 357 -36.02 36.29 -0.66
CA GLY A 357 -35.08 36.64 0.41
C GLY A 357 -35.47 36.15 1.82
N GLN A 358 -35.30 34.87 2.06
CA GLN A 358 -35.14 34.32 3.42
C GLN A 358 -33.68 33.89 3.61
N GLY A 359 -32.84 34.89 3.84
CA GLY A 359 -31.41 34.68 4.14
C GLY A 359 -31.24 33.90 5.43
N ARG A 360 -31.09 32.57 5.31
CA ARG A 360 -30.37 31.81 6.34
C ARG A 360 -28.89 32.15 6.16
N LYS A 361 -28.28 32.76 7.16
CA LYS A 361 -26.83 32.84 7.29
C LYS A 361 -26.30 31.41 7.29
N ASN A 362 -25.77 30.97 6.15
CA ASN A 362 -25.13 29.69 6.05
C ASN A 362 -23.74 29.80 6.67
N ASP A 363 -23.64 29.47 7.93
CA ASP A 363 -22.36 29.22 8.56
C ASP A 363 -21.77 27.92 7.96
N SER A 364 -20.53 27.98 7.50
CA SER A 364 -19.82 26.77 7.06
C SER A 364 -19.80 25.80 8.22
N ILE A 365 -20.39 24.60 8.04
CA ILE A 365 -20.32 23.55 9.05
C ILE A 365 -18.88 23.07 9.09
N VAL A 366 -18.19 23.37 10.18
CA VAL A 366 -16.86 22.82 10.46
C VAL A 366 -17.06 21.42 11.01
N TYR A 367 -16.72 20.39 10.25
CA TYR A 367 -16.78 19.01 10.72
C TYR A 367 -15.84 18.79 11.89
N PHE A 368 -14.58 19.16 11.74
CA PHE A 368 -13.66 19.35 12.85
C PHE A 368 -12.40 20.10 12.43
N ASP A 369 -11.85 20.84 13.38
CA ASP A 369 -10.53 21.47 13.33
C ASP A 369 -9.75 20.95 14.53
N LYS A 370 -8.81 20.03 14.30
CA LYS A 370 -8.12 19.30 15.37
C LYS A 370 -6.64 19.20 15.10
N GLY A 371 -5.88 19.40 16.16
CA GLY A 371 -4.45 19.08 16.22
C GLY A 371 -4.20 17.85 17.09
N ARG A 372 -3.23 17.03 16.70
CA ARG A 372 -2.75 15.90 17.50
C ARG A 372 -1.23 15.79 17.44
N ILE A 373 -0.59 15.79 18.61
CA ILE A 373 0.82 15.44 18.75
C ILE A 373 0.92 13.94 19.00
N GLU A 374 1.87 13.30 18.33
CA GLU A 374 2.22 11.90 18.52
C GLU A 374 3.71 11.83 18.79
N LEU A 375 4.09 11.25 19.93
CA LEU A 375 5.48 11.03 20.30
C LEU A 375 5.74 9.54 20.42
N SER A 376 6.90 9.10 20.01
CA SER A 376 7.36 7.73 20.21
C SER A 376 8.84 7.71 20.55
N GLY A 377 9.19 6.83 21.48
CA GLY A 377 10.58 6.49 21.79
C GLY A 377 10.76 4.98 21.79
N ASN A 378 11.87 4.50 21.28
CA ASN A 378 12.23 3.09 21.31
C ASN A 378 13.68 2.88 21.70
N VAL A 379 13.96 1.75 22.33
CA VAL A 379 15.31 1.23 22.60
C VAL A 379 15.33 -0.24 22.26
N SER A 380 16.35 -0.69 21.55
CA SER A 380 16.53 -2.10 21.22
C SER A 380 17.97 -2.54 21.50
N LEU A 381 18.09 -3.65 22.21
CA LEU A 381 19.36 -4.33 22.46
C LEU A 381 19.39 -5.62 21.64
N LYS A 382 20.37 -5.73 20.76
CA LYS A 382 20.60 -6.91 19.91
C LYS A 382 21.88 -7.58 20.30
N TRP A 383 21.78 -8.88 20.62
CA TRP A 383 22.88 -9.65 21.14
C TRP A 383 23.03 -10.97 20.43
N GLN A 384 24.25 -11.28 20.03
CA GLN A 384 24.64 -12.53 19.37
C GLN A 384 25.70 -13.25 20.25
N PRO A 385 25.31 -13.94 21.34
CA PRO A 385 26.24 -14.57 22.26
C PRO A 385 27.13 -15.61 21.58
N VAL A 386 26.57 -16.36 20.66
CA VAL A 386 27.27 -17.32 19.80
C VAL A 386 26.84 -17.13 18.35
N ASN A 387 27.68 -17.54 17.39
CA ASN A 387 27.46 -17.31 15.96
C ASN A 387 26.13 -17.85 15.42
N ARG A 388 25.48 -18.78 16.14
CA ARG A 388 24.22 -19.39 15.74
C ARG A 388 22.98 -18.81 16.40
N LEU A 389 23.12 -18.07 17.51
CA LEU A 389 22.01 -17.56 18.27
C LEU A 389 22.01 -16.04 18.24
N GLY A 390 20.96 -15.43 17.74
CA GLY A 390 20.69 -14.01 17.81
C GLY A 390 19.47 -13.74 18.69
N MET A 391 19.52 -12.70 19.52
CA MET A 391 18.43 -12.26 20.35
C MET A 391 18.26 -10.74 20.25
N SER A 392 17.03 -10.26 20.30
CA SER A 392 16.73 -8.82 20.33
C SER A 392 15.61 -8.55 21.30
N LEU A 393 15.83 -7.60 22.20
CA LEU A 393 14.80 -7.03 23.09
C LEU A 393 14.52 -5.61 22.64
N VAL A 394 13.25 -5.28 22.42
CA VAL A 394 12.79 -3.94 22.05
C VAL A 394 11.80 -3.45 23.10
N LEU A 395 11.97 -2.22 23.53
CA LEU A 395 11.02 -1.51 24.37
C LEU A 395 10.62 -0.23 23.65
N ARG A 396 9.32 0.01 23.51
CA ARG A 396 8.76 1.20 22.88
C ARG A 396 7.74 1.87 23.79
N GLY A 397 7.76 3.20 23.86
CA GLY A 397 6.75 4.03 24.49
C GLY A 397 6.13 4.98 23.48
N GLU A 398 4.83 5.22 23.57
CA GLU A 398 4.10 6.09 22.66
C GLU A 398 3.10 6.99 23.38
N MET A 399 2.92 8.19 22.85
CA MET A 399 1.90 9.14 23.27
C MET A 399 1.15 9.67 22.06
N PHE A 400 -0.18 9.70 22.16
CA PHE A 400 -1.08 10.25 21.14
C PHE A 400 -2.01 11.30 21.77
N GLY A 401 -1.78 12.56 21.45
CA GLY A 401 -2.40 13.67 22.16
C GLY A 401 -1.99 13.66 23.63
N THR A 402 -2.93 13.43 24.51
CA THR A 402 -2.70 13.33 25.98
C THR A 402 -2.69 11.89 26.49
N LYS A 403 -2.93 10.90 25.62
CA LYS A 403 -3.02 9.48 26.01
C LYS A 403 -1.67 8.79 25.81
N TRP A 404 -1.17 8.15 26.85
CA TRP A 404 0.02 7.29 26.81
C TRP A 404 -0.39 5.85 26.55
N ALA A 405 0.35 5.15 25.68
CA ALA A 405 0.31 3.70 25.61
C ALA A 405 1.15 3.12 26.77
N PRO A 406 0.78 1.95 27.30
CA PRO A 406 1.68 1.16 28.11
C PRO A 406 2.96 0.85 27.33
N VAL A 407 4.06 0.55 28.07
CA VAL A 407 5.30 0.12 27.41
C VAL A 407 5.02 -1.09 26.52
N ILE A 408 5.50 -1.02 25.29
CA ILE A 408 5.32 -2.02 24.24
C ILE A 408 6.59 -2.86 24.17
N PRO A 409 6.62 -4.05 24.80
CA PRO A 409 7.75 -4.95 24.71
C PRO A 409 7.68 -5.82 23.46
N ALA A 410 8.84 -6.12 22.87
CA ALA A 410 8.97 -7.17 21.89
C ALA A 410 10.27 -7.94 22.09
N PHE A 411 10.20 -9.25 21.97
CA PHE A 411 11.36 -10.14 22.04
C PHE A 411 11.45 -10.97 20.76
N PHE A 412 12.65 -11.06 20.24
CA PHE A 412 12.97 -11.80 19.03
C PHE A 412 14.14 -12.74 19.31
N VAL A 413 14.06 -13.92 18.72
CA VAL A 413 15.15 -14.88 18.74
C VAL A 413 15.27 -15.55 17.37
N ASP A 414 16.48 -15.82 16.96
CA ASP A 414 16.74 -16.66 15.81
C ASP A 414 17.92 -17.62 16.09
N TYR A 415 17.84 -18.77 15.48
CA TYR A 415 18.81 -19.82 15.63
C TYR A 415 19.16 -20.47 14.29
N VAL A 416 20.44 -20.50 13.96
CA VAL A 416 20.97 -21.16 12.76
C VAL A 416 21.03 -22.66 12.99
N LEU A 417 20.11 -23.39 12.34
CA LEU A 417 19.95 -24.84 12.49
C LEU A 417 21.05 -25.61 11.78
N SER A 418 21.42 -25.21 10.58
CA SER A 418 22.37 -25.94 9.74
C SER A 418 23.82 -25.55 10.02
N LYS A 419 24.75 -26.49 9.83
CA LYS A 419 26.19 -26.22 9.91
C LYS A 419 26.69 -25.27 8.81
N ARG A 420 25.98 -25.22 7.66
CA ARG A 420 26.30 -24.36 6.52
C ARG A 420 25.71 -22.93 6.68
N GLY A 421 24.91 -22.67 7.73
CA GLY A 421 24.29 -21.39 7.97
C GLY A 421 23.09 -21.07 7.08
N ASN A 422 22.62 -22.01 6.27
CA ASN A 422 21.60 -21.78 5.26
C ASN A 422 20.15 -22.10 5.69
N ILE A 423 19.96 -22.56 6.94
CA ILE A 423 18.62 -22.78 7.52
C ILE A 423 18.57 -22.11 8.88
N MET A 424 17.56 -21.30 9.10
CA MET A 424 17.38 -20.51 10.32
C MET A 424 15.95 -20.63 10.84
N ALA A 425 15.80 -20.93 12.13
CA ALA A 425 14.55 -20.80 12.85
C ALA A 425 14.46 -19.42 13.47
N LYS A 426 13.25 -18.83 13.49
CA LYS A 426 12.94 -17.55 14.10
C LYS A 426 11.72 -17.69 15.01
N ALA A 427 11.70 -16.96 16.10
CA ALA A 427 10.51 -16.79 16.93
C ALA A 427 10.46 -15.39 17.50
N SER A 428 9.26 -14.87 17.72
CA SER A 428 9.06 -13.57 18.31
C SER A 428 7.73 -13.46 19.03
N ILE A 429 7.68 -12.56 20.00
CA ILE A 429 6.48 -12.15 20.73
C ILE A 429 6.48 -10.64 20.89
N THR A 430 5.33 -10.02 20.69
CA THR A 430 5.15 -8.59 20.93
C THR A 430 3.76 -8.29 21.44
N ARG A 431 3.67 -7.21 22.20
CA ARG A 431 2.40 -6.52 22.48
C ARG A 431 2.35 -5.25 21.66
N ASN A 432 1.30 -5.06 20.89
CA ASN A 432 1.10 -3.88 20.05
C ASN A 432 -0.19 -3.14 20.40
N TYR A 433 -0.22 -1.86 20.06
CA TYR A 433 -1.36 -0.97 20.25
C TYR A 433 -1.66 -0.23 18.96
N ARG A 434 -2.92 0.16 18.78
CA ARG A 434 -3.33 1.14 17.79
C ARG A 434 -4.25 2.17 18.45
N PHE A 435 -3.96 3.43 18.22
CA PHE A 435 -4.80 4.53 18.66
C PHE A 435 -5.91 4.80 17.64
N PRO A 436 -7.12 5.21 18.08
CA PRO A 436 -8.18 5.62 17.18
C PRO A 436 -7.71 6.73 16.23
N THR A 437 -8.16 6.70 15.00
CA THR A 437 -7.89 7.75 14.01
C THR A 437 -8.62 9.04 14.35
N LEU A 438 -8.30 10.14 13.68
CA LEU A 438 -9.03 11.39 13.92
C LEU A 438 -10.49 11.29 13.48
N ASN A 439 -10.80 10.52 12.43
CA ASN A 439 -12.19 10.27 12.04
C ASN A 439 -12.91 9.38 13.05
N ASP A 440 -12.25 8.34 13.60
CA ASP A 440 -12.85 7.52 14.66
C ASP A 440 -13.30 8.39 15.84
N LEU A 441 -12.52 9.41 16.19
CA LEU A 441 -12.79 10.27 17.34
C LEU A 441 -13.74 11.44 17.04
N TYR A 442 -13.63 12.07 15.86
CA TYR A 442 -14.19 13.41 15.64
C TYR A 442 -15.03 13.58 14.38
N PHE A 443 -15.17 12.53 13.54
CA PHE A 443 -16.01 12.63 12.34
C PHE A 443 -17.47 12.97 12.71
N LEU A 444 -18.09 13.88 11.97
CA LEU A 444 -19.49 14.24 12.20
C LEU A 444 -20.36 13.88 10.97
N PRO A 445 -21.56 13.30 11.20
CA PRO A 445 -22.09 12.81 12.47
C PRO A 445 -21.59 11.40 12.76
N GLY A 446 -20.94 11.10 13.84
CA GLY A 446 -20.65 9.68 14.15
C GLY A 446 -19.40 9.42 14.93
N GLY A 447 -18.39 10.28 14.93
CA GLY A 447 -17.15 10.06 15.67
C GLY A 447 -17.40 9.86 17.18
N ASN A 448 -16.55 9.06 17.82
CA ASN A 448 -16.70 8.69 19.22
C ASN A 448 -15.40 8.97 20.02
N PRO A 449 -15.34 10.10 20.74
CA PRO A 449 -14.17 10.45 21.57
C PRO A 449 -13.90 9.50 22.75
N ALA A 450 -14.87 8.65 23.11
CA ALA A 450 -14.75 7.70 24.21
C ALA A 450 -14.08 6.37 23.84
N LEU A 451 -13.64 6.21 22.59
CA LEU A 451 -12.97 4.99 22.13
C LEU A 451 -11.69 4.69 22.93
N ASN A 452 -11.53 3.42 23.25
CA ASN A 452 -10.29 2.85 23.77
C ASN A 452 -9.29 2.61 22.64
N ASN A 453 -8.03 2.46 23.00
CA ASN A 453 -7.00 1.98 22.09
C ASN A 453 -7.19 0.49 21.85
N GLU A 454 -7.01 0.06 20.60
CA GLU A 454 -6.89 -1.36 20.30
C GLU A 454 -5.55 -1.87 20.87
N SER A 455 -5.54 -3.08 21.41
CA SER A 455 -4.33 -3.72 21.90
C SER A 455 -4.29 -5.19 21.54
N GLY A 456 -3.11 -5.71 21.24
CA GLY A 456 -2.98 -7.10 20.85
C GLY A 456 -1.65 -7.72 21.21
N PHE A 457 -1.66 -9.04 21.43
CA PHE A 457 -0.47 -9.87 21.50
C PHE A 457 -0.30 -10.61 20.19
N THR A 458 0.92 -10.66 19.70
CA THR A 458 1.27 -11.41 18.49
C THR A 458 2.43 -12.34 18.81
N TYR A 459 2.27 -13.60 18.43
CA TYR A 459 3.27 -14.66 18.51
C TYR A 459 3.62 -15.07 17.09
N GLU A 460 4.90 -15.25 16.80
CA GLU A 460 5.36 -15.72 15.51
C GLU A 460 6.45 -16.75 15.66
N THR A 461 6.42 -17.75 14.79
CA THR A 461 7.54 -18.68 14.59
C THR A 461 7.69 -18.97 13.11
N GLY A 462 8.91 -19.22 12.67
CA GLY A 462 9.15 -19.49 11.25
C GLY A 462 10.50 -20.10 10.98
N LEU A 463 10.60 -20.61 9.76
CA LEU A 463 11.83 -21.14 9.19
C LEU A 463 12.15 -20.34 7.93
N SER A 464 13.42 -20.07 7.72
CA SER A 464 13.92 -19.52 6.46
C SER A 464 15.12 -20.33 6.00
N PHE A 465 15.24 -20.45 4.68
CA PHE A 465 16.38 -21.09 4.07
C PHE A 465 16.88 -20.30 2.87
N SER A 466 18.16 -20.42 2.56
CA SER A 466 18.76 -19.85 1.35
C SER A 466 19.90 -20.73 0.89
N VAL A 467 19.89 -21.05 -0.40
CA VAL A 467 20.93 -21.80 -1.07
C VAL A 467 21.40 -21.00 -2.27
N ASP A 468 22.70 -20.73 -2.32
CA ASP A 468 23.34 -20.14 -3.49
C ASP A 468 24.42 -21.13 -3.97
N LYS A 469 24.37 -21.53 -5.23
CA LYS A 469 25.33 -22.44 -5.82
C LYS A 469 26.07 -21.77 -6.97
N ASP A 470 27.19 -21.16 -6.64
CA ASP A 470 28.24 -20.70 -7.57
C ASP A 470 27.73 -19.93 -8.79
N ASN A 471 26.80 -19.01 -8.60
CA ASN A 471 26.12 -18.26 -9.66
C ASN A 471 25.32 -19.11 -10.69
N VAL A 472 25.10 -20.40 -10.43
CA VAL A 472 24.24 -21.24 -11.28
C VAL A 472 22.78 -21.08 -10.90
N TYR A 473 22.47 -21.28 -9.62
CA TYR A 473 21.12 -21.04 -9.14
C TYR A 473 21.10 -20.51 -7.70
N THR A 474 20.07 -19.76 -7.40
CA THR A 474 19.69 -19.35 -6.05
C THR A 474 18.31 -19.88 -5.72
N LEU A 475 18.13 -20.41 -4.53
CA LEU A 475 16.85 -20.83 -4.00
C LEU A 475 16.73 -20.31 -2.58
N SER A 476 15.73 -19.50 -2.31
CA SER A 476 15.43 -19.02 -0.96
C SER A 476 13.94 -19.14 -0.65
N GLY A 477 13.61 -19.23 0.62
CA GLY A 477 12.23 -19.27 1.03
C GLY A 477 12.08 -19.13 2.53
N SER A 478 10.86 -18.88 2.93
CA SER A 478 10.44 -18.80 4.33
C SER A 478 9.03 -19.35 4.50
N ALA A 479 8.81 -19.97 5.64
CA ALA A 479 7.49 -20.34 6.12
C ALA A 479 7.34 -19.80 7.54
N SER A 480 6.26 -19.14 7.83
CA SER A 480 5.95 -18.57 9.14
C SER A 480 4.53 -18.89 9.57
N TRP A 481 4.39 -19.27 10.83
CA TRP A 481 3.13 -19.32 11.54
C TRP A 481 3.02 -18.09 12.43
N PHE A 482 1.83 -17.51 12.50
CA PHE A 482 1.53 -16.40 13.38
C PHE A 482 0.19 -16.64 14.09
N ASP A 483 0.07 -16.04 15.27
CA ASP A 483 -1.13 -16.04 16.09
C ASP A 483 -1.26 -14.66 16.75
N GLN A 484 -2.39 -14.00 16.57
CA GLN A 484 -2.63 -12.63 17.00
C GLN A 484 -4.00 -12.47 17.64
N HIS A 485 -4.04 -12.04 18.89
CA HIS A 485 -5.25 -11.69 19.62
C HIS A 485 -5.35 -10.19 19.79
N ILE A 486 -6.41 -9.58 19.26
CA ILE A 486 -6.66 -8.13 19.31
C ILE A 486 -7.92 -7.86 20.10
N ASN A 487 -7.80 -7.05 21.15
CA ASN A 487 -8.91 -6.56 21.97
C ASN A 487 -9.28 -5.13 21.58
N ASP A 488 -10.52 -4.74 21.93
CA ASP A 488 -11.05 -3.40 21.66
C ASP A 488 -11.02 -2.99 20.19
N TRP A 489 -11.17 -3.96 19.26
CA TRP A 489 -11.18 -3.71 17.83
C TRP A 489 -12.23 -2.67 17.47
N ILE A 490 -11.83 -1.62 16.77
CA ILE A 490 -12.71 -0.53 16.35
C ILE A 490 -13.41 -0.90 15.05
N ILE A 491 -14.73 -0.88 15.08
CA ILE A 491 -15.58 -1.10 13.92
C ILE A 491 -16.64 -0.02 13.82
N TRP A 492 -16.95 0.43 12.60
CA TRP A 492 -18.05 1.36 12.34
C TRP A 492 -19.34 0.60 12.13
N LEU A 493 -20.34 0.86 12.97
CA LEU A 493 -21.64 0.22 12.91
C LEU A 493 -22.74 1.25 12.66
N PRO A 494 -23.85 0.85 11.95
CA PRO A 494 -24.99 1.71 11.77
C PRO A 494 -25.68 1.97 13.13
N THR A 495 -26.08 3.22 13.35
CA THR A 495 -26.86 3.61 14.52
C THR A 495 -28.35 3.64 14.18
N SER A 496 -29.22 3.63 15.21
CA SER A 496 -30.67 3.85 15.05
C SER A 496 -31.04 5.21 14.44
N LYS A 497 -30.12 6.15 14.40
CA LYS A 497 -30.29 7.48 13.81
C LYS A 497 -29.90 7.58 12.32
N GLY A 498 -29.55 6.44 11.68
CA GLY A 498 -29.26 6.37 10.25
C GLY A 498 -27.85 6.77 9.83
N PHE A 499 -26.90 6.94 10.76
CA PHE A 499 -25.49 7.14 10.47
C PHE A 499 -24.62 6.06 11.13
N TYR A 500 -23.38 5.90 10.65
CA TYR A 500 -22.41 4.98 11.22
C TYR A 500 -21.61 5.65 12.36
N SER A 501 -21.31 4.89 13.42
CA SER A 501 -20.45 5.32 14.53
C SER A 501 -19.45 4.23 14.89
N PRO A 502 -18.20 4.60 15.22
CA PRO A 502 -17.19 3.63 15.62
C PRO A 502 -17.34 3.25 17.10
N VAL A 503 -17.14 1.99 17.37
CA VAL A 503 -17.26 1.39 18.70
C VAL A 503 -16.16 0.34 18.91
N ASN A 504 -15.72 0.16 20.16
CA ASN A 504 -14.82 -0.93 20.57
C ASN A 504 -15.65 -2.17 20.92
N LEU A 505 -15.95 -3.01 19.97
CA LEU A 505 -16.88 -4.10 20.20
C LEU A 505 -16.30 -5.49 20.10
N LYS A 506 -15.15 -5.62 19.43
CA LYS A 506 -14.73 -6.93 18.98
C LYS A 506 -13.41 -7.37 19.58
N LYS A 507 -13.33 -8.64 19.93
CA LYS A 507 -12.08 -9.38 20.03
C LYS A 507 -11.88 -10.07 18.71
N VAL A 508 -10.71 -9.92 18.11
CA VAL A 508 -10.38 -10.56 16.85
C VAL A 508 -9.19 -11.48 17.08
N HIS A 509 -9.35 -12.73 16.64
CA HIS A 509 -8.28 -13.70 16.59
C HIS A 509 -7.89 -13.92 15.13
N ALA A 510 -6.71 -13.44 14.76
CA ALA A 510 -6.12 -13.63 13.44
C ALA A 510 -4.92 -14.57 13.56
N TYR A 511 -4.93 -15.67 12.81
CA TYR A 511 -3.86 -16.67 12.86
C TYR A 511 -3.64 -17.24 11.47
N GLY A 512 -2.54 -17.99 11.29
CA GLY A 512 -2.32 -18.62 10.01
C GLY A 512 -0.88 -18.94 9.68
N VAL A 513 -0.68 -19.24 8.39
CA VAL A 513 0.62 -19.61 7.82
C VAL A 513 0.87 -18.79 6.57
N GLU A 514 2.06 -18.23 6.46
CA GLU A 514 2.56 -17.56 5.26
C GLU A 514 3.79 -18.30 4.75
N VAL A 515 3.84 -18.55 3.44
CA VAL A 515 4.97 -19.19 2.75
C VAL A 515 5.40 -18.31 1.59
N GLN A 516 6.70 -18.13 1.43
CA GLN A 516 7.29 -17.48 0.27
C GLN A 516 8.48 -18.32 -0.23
N ALA A 517 8.62 -18.40 -1.55
CA ALA A 517 9.75 -19.02 -2.20
C ALA A 517 10.22 -18.22 -3.41
N ASP A 518 11.52 -18.09 -3.55
CA ASP A 518 12.19 -17.43 -4.67
C ASP A 518 13.19 -18.41 -5.29
N TYR A 519 13.15 -18.58 -6.60
CA TYR A 519 14.09 -19.39 -7.36
C TYR A 519 14.61 -18.59 -8.55
N ALA A 520 15.91 -18.56 -8.71
CA ALA A 520 16.53 -17.96 -9.89
C ALA A 520 17.66 -18.88 -10.38
N VAL A 521 17.69 -19.12 -11.69
CA VAL A 521 18.69 -19.97 -12.34
C VAL A 521 19.17 -19.35 -13.65
N ALA A 522 20.47 -19.37 -13.87
CA ALA A 522 21.09 -19.13 -15.16
C ALA A 522 21.29 -20.50 -15.83
N ILE A 523 20.36 -20.87 -16.74
CA ILE A 523 20.40 -22.15 -17.45
C ILE A 523 21.66 -22.19 -18.32
N ASP A 524 21.92 -21.08 -19.01
CA ASP A 524 23.16 -20.83 -19.75
C ASP A 524 23.43 -19.31 -19.84
N LYS A 525 24.36 -18.89 -20.72
CA LYS A 525 24.66 -17.48 -20.94
C LYS A 525 23.49 -16.68 -21.57
N ALA A 526 22.57 -17.36 -22.25
CA ALA A 526 21.46 -16.77 -22.97
C ALA A 526 20.14 -16.85 -22.18
N TRP A 527 19.92 -17.94 -21.45
CA TRP A 527 18.67 -18.24 -20.77
C TRP A 527 18.76 -18.06 -19.27
N LYS A 528 17.81 -17.31 -18.70
CA LYS A 528 17.65 -17.15 -17.26
C LYS A 528 16.18 -17.31 -16.89
N LEU A 529 15.91 -17.99 -15.78
CA LEU A 529 14.59 -18.16 -15.22
C LEU A 529 14.57 -17.63 -13.79
N GLY A 530 13.60 -16.82 -13.46
CA GLY A 530 13.27 -16.38 -12.11
C GLY A 530 11.82 -16.74 -11.79
N LEU A 531 11.59 -17.30 -10.61
CA LEU A 531 10.26 -17.61 -10.08
C LEU A 531 10.15 -17.04 -8.68
N ASN A 532 9.00 -16.44 -8.37
CA ASN A 532 8.64 -16.03 -7.04
C ASN A 532 7.21 -16.53 -6.77
N GLY A 533 6.98 -17.16 -5.63
CA GLY A 533 5.67 -17.64 -5.23
C GLY A 533 5.39 -17.30 -3.77
N THR A 534 4.14 -16.94 -3.48
CA THR A 534 3.67 -16.75 -2.11
C THR A 534 2.35 -17.48 -1.90
N PHE A 535 2.15 -17.92 -0.67
CA PHE A 535 0.89 -18.50 -0.21
C PHE A 535 0.61 -18.00 1.20
N ALA A 536 -0.63 -17.67 1.48
CA ALA A 536 -1.09 -17.36 2.83
C ALA A 536 -2.44 -18.02 3.13
N TRP A 537 -2.55 -18.57 4.33
CA TRP A 537 -3.79 -18.95 4.97
C TRP A 537 -3.95 -18.08 6.21
N THR A 538 -5.00 -17.23 6.22
CA THR A 538 -5.14 -16.14 7.19
C THR A 538 -6.58 -15.99 7.70
N PRO A 539 -7.09 -16.98 8.46
CA PRO A 539 -8.34 -16.81 9.19
C PRO A 539 -8.27 -15.59 10.13
N SER A 540 -9.34 -14.82 10.16
CA SER A 540 -9.47 -13.66 11.04
C SER A 540 -10.88 -13.64 11.60
N ILE A 541 -11.03 -14.16 12.81
CA ILE A 541 -12.32 -14.53 13.40
C ILE A 541 -12.71 -13.52 14.48
N ASN A 542 -13.98 -13.12 14.47
CA ASN A 542 -14.57 -12.35 15.55
C ASN A 542 -14.86 -13.25 16.76
N GLU A 543 -14.13 -13.06 17.86
CA GLU A 543 -14.32 -13.75 19.14
C GLU A 543 -14.96 -12.85 20.22
N GLY A 544 -15.48 -11.69 19.83
CA GLY A 544 -16.13 -10.77 20.76
C GLY A 544 -17.49 -11.27 21.24
N GLU A 545 -17.99 -10.66 22.31
CA GLU A 545 -19.33 -10.91 22.79
C GLU A 545 -20.40 -10.43 21.77
N PRO A 546 -21.56 -11.12 21.68
CA PRO A 546 -22.65 -10.65 20.84
C PRO A 546 -23.16 -9.28 21.30
N THR A 547 -23.32 -8.36 20.36
CA THR A 547 -23.83 -7.00 20.65
C THR A 547 -25.34 -6.98 20.90
N SER A 548 -26.03 -8.01 20.43
CA SER A 548 -27.48 -8.24 20.61
C SER A 548 -27.81 -9.72 20.39
N LYS A 549 -29.04 -10.13 20.73
CA LYS A 549 -29.55 -11.51 20.45
C LYS A 549 -29.56 -11.80 18.93
N ALA A 550 -29.59 -10.80 18.07
CA ALA A 550 -29.60 -10.96 16.62
C ALA A 550 -28.17 -10.91 16.00
N ASP A 551 -27.14 -10.69 16.80
CA ASP A 551 -25.76 -10.62 16.32
C ASP A 551 -25.24 -12.02 15.96
N GLN A 552 -25.11 -12.28 14.67
CA GLN A 552 -24.60 -13.54 14.12
C GLN A 552 -23.11 -13.45 13.75
N SER A 553 -22.40 -12.39 14.16
CA SER A 553 -21.02 -12.14 13.76
C SER A 553 -19.96 -12.88 14.58
N VAL A 554 -20.34 -13.44 15.73
CA VAL A 554 -19.41 -14.18 16.62
C VAL A 554 -19.04 -15.52 15.99
N GLY A 555 -17.73 -15.84 16.02
CA GLY A 555 -17.16 -17.03 15.37
C GLY A 555 -17.09 -16.94 13.85
N LYS A 556 -17.30 -15.75 13.25
CA LYS A 556 -17.30 -15.54 11.80
C LYS A 556 -16.04 -14.81 11.32
N GLN A 557 -15.67 -15.09 10.08
CA GLN A 557 -14.57 -14.41 9.36
C GLN A 557 -14.90 -12.92 9.22
N LEU A 558 -13.90 -12.05 9.36
CA LEU A 558 -14.06 -10.62 9.13
C LEU A 558 -14.40 -10.33 7.66
N PRO A 559 -15.26 -9.33 7.38
CA PRO A 559 -15.65 -8.97 6.02
C PRO A 559 -14.48 -8.54 5.15
N TYR A 560 -14.56 -8.89 3.85
CA TYR A 560 -13.57 -8.57 2.81
C TYR A 560 -12.17 -9.14 3.01
N ILE A 561 -11.96 -10.05 3.93
CA ILE A 561 -10.67 -10.71 4.15
C ILE A 561 -10.73 -12.11 3.55
N PRO A 562 -9.91 -12.44 2.54
CA PRO A 562 -9.82 -13.79 2.01
C PRO A 562 -9.14 -14.70 3.04
N GLU A 563 -9.60 -15.91 3.18
CA GLU A 563 -8.96 -16.91 4.04
C GLU A 563 -7.69 -17.46 3.39
N TYR A 564 -7.71 -17.62 2.07
CA TYR A 564 -6.57 -18.09 1.28
C TYR A 564 -6.18 -17.06 0.23
N SER A 565 -4.88 -16.85 0.07
CA SER A 565 -4.31 -16.10 -1.04
C SER A 565 -3.04 -16.75 -1.55
N ALA A 566 -2.79 -16.65 -2.85
CA ALA A 566 -1.57 -17.16 -3.45
C ALA A 566 -1.14 -16.29 -4.63
N THR A 567 0.16 -16.17 -4.84
CA THR A 567 0.72 -15.48 -6.02
C THR A 567 1.84 -16.30 -6.65
N LEU A 568 1.98 -16.18 -7.95
CA LEU A 568 3.10 -16.73 -8.71
C LEU A 568 3.54 -15.71 -9.76
N SER A 569 4.83 -15.38 -9.75
CA SER A 569 5.46 -14.54 -10.75
C SER A 569 6.64 -15.29 -11.37
N GLY A 570 6.65 -15.41 -12.68
CA GLY A 570 7.70 -16.11 -13.43
C GLY A 570 8.26 -15.22 -14.53
N ARG A 571 9.59 -15.05 -14.57
CA ARG A 571 10.31 -14.30 -15.60
C ARG A 571 11.30 -15.22 -16.33
N LEU A 572 11.04 -15.43 -17.61
CA LEU A 572 11.97 -16.11 -18.53
C LEU A 572 12.67 -15.07 -19.39
N THR A 573 13.99 -15.04 -19.34
CA THR A 573 14.81 -14.13 -20.14
C THR A 573 15.63 -14.93 -21.13
N TYR A 574 15.56 -14.55 -22.40
CA TYR A 574 16.42 -15.07 -23.47
C TYR A 574 17.15 -13.92 -24.16
N ARG A 575 18.44 -13.78 -23.89
CA ARG A 575 19.26 -12.65 -24.36
C ARG A 575 18.61 -11.31 -23.99
N SER A 576 18.06 -10.57 -24.97
CA SER A 576 17.35 -9.29 -24.79
C SER A 576 15.83 -9.40 -24.82
N TRP A 577 15.28 -10.62 -24.87
CA TRP A 577 13.85 -10.91 -24.73
C TRP A 577 13.54 -11.26 -23.29
N GLY A 578 12.40 -10.81 -22.79
CA GLY A 578 11.84 -11.18 -21.50
C GLY A 578 10.38 -11.56 -21.66
N LEU A 579 10.00 -12.69 -21.08
CA LEU A 579 8.59 -13.09 -20.90
C LEU A 579 8.32 -13.14 -19.42
N LEU A 580 7.33 -12.40 -18.98
CA LEU A 580 6.89 -12.38 -17.61
C LEU A 580 5.44 -12.83 -17.52
N TYR A 581 5.19 -13.78 -16.66
CA TYR A 581 3.86 -14.24 -16.29
C TYR A 581 3.62 -13.94 -14.82
N LYS A 582 2.45 -13.37 -14.50
CA LYS A 582 1.99 -13.11 -13.14
C LYS A 582 0.62 -13.72 -12.93
N TRP A 583 0.45 -14.33 -11.79
CA TRP A 583 -0.79 -14.94 -11.37
C TRP A 583 -1.08 -14.63 -9.90
N CYS A 584 -2.35 -14.38 -9.56
CA CYS A 584 -2.80 -14.31 -8.19
C CYS A 584 -4.15 -15.01 -8.02
N TYR A 585 -4.37 -15.52 -6.82
CA TYR A 585 -5.61 -16.15 -6.37
C TYR A 585 -6.03 -15.58 -5.04
N TYR A 586 -7.31 -15.29 -4.92
CA TYR A 586 -7.97 -14.97 -3.65
C TYR A 586 -9.20 -15.85 -3.49
N SER A 587 -9.35 -16.45 -2.28
CA SER A 587 -10.55 -17.22 -1.93
C SER A 587 -11.79 -16.33 -1.83
N GLU A 588 -12.94 -16.93 -1.57
CA GLU A 588 -14.16 -16.20 -1.28
C GLU A 588 -14.00 -15.19 -0.14
N ARG A 589 -14.77 -14.12 -0.18
CA ARG A 589 -14.77 -13.06 0.83
C ARG A 589 -16.20 -12.69 1.17
N TYR A 590 -16.49 -12.63 2.44
CA TYR A 590 -17.79 -12.17 2.92
C TYR A 590 -17.85 -10.65 2.92
N THR A 591 -19.00 -10.09 2.60
CA THR A 591 -19.24 -8.64 2.63
C THR A 591 -19.96 -8.21 3.91
N MET A 592 -20.58 -9.18 4.61
CA MET A 592 -21.33 -9.01 5.84
C MET A 592 -20.67 -9.76 7.00
N THR A 593 -20.83 -9.24 8.21
CA THR A 593 -20.28 -9.84 9.43
C THR A 593 -20.91 -11.19 9.80
N SER A 594 -22.10 -11.48 9.30
CA SER A 594 -22.79 -12.77 9.50
C SER A 594 -22.24 -13.90 8.61
N ASN A 595 -21.38 -13.59 7.65
CA ASN A 595 -20.90 -14.49 6.59
C ASN A 595 -22.05 -15.17 5.82
N ALA A 596 -23.14 -14.46 5.59
CA ALA A 596 -24.25 -14.98 4.81
C ALA A 596 -23.82 -15.24 3.37
N VAL A 597 -24.05 -16.45 2.87
CA VAL A 597 -23.81 -16.81 1.47
C VAL A 597 -25.04 -16.40 0.68
N SER A 598 -25.06 -15.16 0.24
CA SER A 598 -26.11 -14.58 -0.61
C SER A 598 -25.45 -13.73 -1.69
N TYR A 599 -26.21 -13.30 -2.68
CA TYR A 599 -25.69 -12.46 -3.77
C TYR A 599 -24.98 -11.20 -3.27
N THR A 600 -25.48 -10.55 -2.23
CA THR A 600 -24.87 -9.36 -1.62
C THR A 600 -23.99 -9.66 -0.42
N GLY A 601 -24.02 -10.86 0.14
CA GLY A 601 -23.31 -11.24 1.36
C GLY A 601 -21.93 -11.86 1.13
N HIS A 602 -21.59 -12.14 -0.14
CA HIS A 602 -20.41 -12.94 -0.47
C HIS A 602 -19.88 -12.57 -1.87
N LEU A 603 -18.56 -12.57 -2.00
CA LEU A 603 -17.84 -12.42 -3.26
C LEU A 603 -17.17 -13.74 -3.60
N PRO A 604 -17.37 -14.27 -4.83
CA PRO A 604 -16.72 -15.51 -5.25
C PRO A 604 -15.21 -15.40 -5.27
N PRO A 605 -14.48 -16.53 -5.22
CA PRO A 605 -13.04 -16.55 -5.45
C PRO A 605 -12.73 -16.12 -6.89
N TYR A 606 -11.52 -15.61 -7.12
CA TYR A 606 -11.07 -15.30 -8.46
C TYR A 606 -9.58 -15.58 -8.67
N LEU A 607 -9.22 -15.79 -9.93
CA LEU A 607 -7.87 -15.94 -10.44
C LEU A 607 -7.56 -14.77 -11.36
N MET A 608 -6.39 -14.17 -11.24
CA MET A 608 -5.95 -13.14 -12.17
C MET A 608 -4.64 -13.55 -12.81
N SER A 609 -4.55 -13.40 -14.13
CA SER A 609 -3.35 -13.75 -14.91
C SER A 609 -2.96 -12.61 -15.83
N ASN A 610 -1.70 -12.20 -15.78
CA ASN A 610 -1.13 -11.18 -16.66
C ASN A 610 0.11 -11.72 -17.37
N VAL A 611 0.29 -11.35 -18.63
CA VAL A 611 1.48 -11.69 -19.42
C VAL A 611 2.13 -10.43 -19.97
N THR A 612 3.43 -10.31 -19.81
CA THR A 612 4.22 -9.23 -20.43
C THR A 612 5.33 -9.81 -21.28
N LEU A 613 5.44 -9.34 -22.51
CA LEU A 613 6.57 -9.60 -23.40
C LEU A 613 7.40 -8.33 -23.53
N GLU A 614 8.70 -8.44 -23.32
CA GLU A 614 9.63 -7.33 -23.44
C GLU A 614 10.78 -7.62 -24.41
N LYS A 615 11.29 -6.58 -25.07
CA LYS A 615 12.45 -6.63 -25.93
C LYS A 615 13.33 -5.41 -25.74
N GLY A 616 14.59 -5.65 -25.39
CA GLY A 616 15.62 -4.62 -25.32
C GLY A 616 16.44 -4.54 -26.60
N PHE A 617 16.81 -3.31 -27.02
CA PHE A 617 17.71 -3.01 -28.10
C PHE A 617 18.80 -2.08 -27.61
N SER A 618 20.06 -2.42 -27.85
CA SER A 618 21.18 -1.57 -27.50
C SER A 618 21.74 -0.91 -28.78
N LEU A 619 21.33 0.33 -28.99
CA LEU A 619 21.82 1.15 -30.10
C LEU A 619 23.07 1.91 -29.68
N ARG A 620 23.77 2.52 -30.67
CA ARG A 620 25.00 3.30 -30.38
C ARG A 620 24.73 4.52 -29.50
N TRP A 621 23.56 5.14 -29.65
CA TRP A 621 23.19 6.41 -29.02
C TRP A 621 22.17 6.22 -27.84
N ALA A 622 21.46 5.09 -27.77
CA ALA A 622 20.48 4.84 -26.72
C ALA A 622 20.25 3.34 -26.51
N ASP A 623 19.77 2.97 -25.32
CA ASP A 623 19.09 1.71 -25.07
C ASP A 623 17.59 1.94 -25.21
N LEU A 624 16.93 1.11 -26.01
CA LEU A 624 15.49 1.11 -26.24
C LEU A 624 14.88 -0.13 -25.58
N SER A 625 13.69 0.01 -25.00
CA SER A 625 12.87 -1.11 -24.52
C SER A 625 11.47 -1.03 -25.08
N LEU A 626 10.96 -2.14 -25.56
CA LEU A 626 9.57 -2.32 -25.98
C LEU A 626 8.94 -3.32 -25.03
N LYS A 627 7.73 -3.02 -24.51
CA LYS A 627 6.97 -3.93 -23.67
C LYS A 627 5.52 -3.95 -24.13
N GLY A 628 4.93 -5.15 -24.19
CA GLY A 628 3.51 -5.35 -24.40
C GLY A 628 2.97 -6.20 -23.26
N THR A 629 1.91 -5.75 -22.63
CA THR A 629 1.26 -6.43 -21.50
C THR A 629 -0.19 -6.74 -21.85
N VAL A 630 -0.62 -7.96 -21.55
CA VAL A 630 -2.01 -8.37 -21.52
C VAL A 630 -2.39 -8.58 -20.07
N ASN A 631 -3.27 -7.76 -19.54
CA ASN A 631 -3.83 -7.89 -18.20
C ASN A 631 -5.14 -8.69 -18.28
N ASN A 632 -5.42 -9.45 -17.23
CA ASN A 632 -6.59 -10.34 -17.16
C ASN A 632 -6.71 -11.25 -18.39
N LEU A 633 -5.68 -12.04 -18.65
CA LEU A 633 -5.49 -12.84 -19.87
C LEU A 633 -6.68 -13.76 -20.19
N PHE A 634 -7.38 -14.26 -19.17
CA PHE A 634 -8.49 -15.18 -19.32
C PHE A 634 -9.86 -14.52 -19.26
N ASP A 635 -9.89 -13.17 -19.27
CA ASP A 635 -11.11 -12.35 -19.19
C ASP A 635 -12.02 -12.71 -18.02
N GLU A 636 -11.40 -12.93 -16.84
CA GLU A 636 -12.10 -13.27 -15.61
C GLU A 636 -13.02 -12.13 -15.17
N GLU A 637 -14.29 -12.45 -14.95
CA GLU A 637 -15.24 -11.51 -14.33
C GLU A 637 -15.09 -11.58 -12.80
N TYR A 638 -14.60 -10.52 -12.18
CA TYR A 638 -14.34 -10.51 -10.73
C TYR A 638 -14.70 -9.19 -10.06
N LEU A 639 -14.93 -9.29 -8.76
CA LEU A 639 -15.19 -8.16 -7.88
C LEU A 639 -14.21 -8.18 -6.71
N SER A 640 -13.51 -7.08 -6.48
CA SER A 640 -12.73 -6.90 -5.25
C SER A 640 -13.59 -6.33 -4.11
N VAL A 641 -14.59 -5.53 -4.47
CA VAL A 641 -15.60 -4.95 -3.57
C VAL A 641 -16.97 -5.14 -4.20
N LEU A 642 -17.98 -5.41 -3.40
CA LEU A 642 -19.36 -5.61 -3.84
C LEU A 642 -19.85 -4.43 -4.69
N SER A 643 -20.49 -4.74 -5.81
CA SER A 643 -21.06 -3.76 -6.76
C SER A 643 -20.03 -2.77 -7.31
N ARG A 644 -18.73 -3.16 -7.35
CA ARG A 644 -17.63 -2.39 -7.96
C ARG A 644 -17.04 -3.21 -9.10
N PRO A 645 -17.40 -2.91 -10.36
CA PRO A 645 -16.93 -3.69 -11.49
C PRO A 645 -15.44 -3.50 -11.70
N MET A 646 -14.78 -4.54 -12.17
CA MET A 646 -13.38 -4.53 -12.55
C MET A 646 -13.26 -4.74 -14.07
N PRO A 647 -12.19 -4.23 -14.70
CA PRO A 647 -12.00 -4.39 -16.14
C PRO A 647 -11.74 -5.86 -16.50
N GLY A 648 -12.33 -6.32 -17.62
CA GLY A 648 -11.97 -7.57 -18.28
C GLY A 648 -10.58 -7.50 -18.92
N ILE A 649 -10.32 -8.35 -19.92
CA ILE A 649 -9.05 -8.39 -20.66
C ILE A 649 -8.72 -7.00 -21.22
N ASN A 650 -7.46 -6.57 -21.02
CA ASN A 650 -6.99 -5.28 -21.51
C ASN A 650 -5.49 -5.30 -21.84
N PHE A 651 -5.05 -4.34 -22.64
CA PHE A 651 -3.72 -4.32 -23.23
C PHE A 651 -3.00 -3.01 -22.90
N GLU A 652 -1.68 -3.09 -22.73
CA GLU A 652 -0.80 -1.95 -22.54
C GLU A 652 0.46 -2.14 -23.37
N PHE A 653 0.97 -1.06 -23.95
CA PHE A 653 2.20 -1.05 -24.71
C PHE A 653 3.09 0.12 -24.28
N PHE A 654 4.40 -0.14 -24.10
CA PHE A 654 5.38 0.83 -23.61
C PHE A 654 6.61 0.87 -24.50
N ILE A 655 7.11 2.09 -24.70
CA ILE A 655 8.39 2.36 -25.35
C ILE A 655 9.27 3.12 -24.33
N GLY A 656 10.42 2.54 -23.98
CA GLY A 656 11.41 3.16 -23.12
C GLY A 656 12.65 3.57 -23.90
N ILE A 657 13.21 4.75 -23.60
CA ILE A 657 14.41 5.30 -24.22
C ILE A 657 15.35 5.76 -23.11
N THR A 658 16.58 5.24 -23.12
CA THR A 658 17.67 5.66 -22.24
C THR A 658 18.86 6.09 -23.08
N PRO A 659 19.09 7.41 -23.33
CA PRO A 659 20.20 7.89 -24.10
C PRO A 659 21.55 7.54 -23.47
N LYS A 660 22.55 7.24 -24.31
CA LYS A 660 23.93 6.97 -23.90
C LYS A 660 24.74 8.25 -24.06
N TRP A 661 25.02 8.90 -22.95
CA TRP A 661 25.91 10.03 -22.94
C TRP A 661 27.36 9.51 -23.03
N GLY A 662 28.09 9.94 -24.05
CA GLY A 662 29.44 9.45 -24.30
C GLY A 662 30.32 9.63 -23.06
N LYS A 663 30.83 8.52 -22.51
CA LYS A 663 32.00 8.61 -21.62
C LYS A 663 33.11 9.31 -22.42
N LYS A 664 33.48 10.52 -22.06
CA LYS A 664 34.74 11.09 -22.55
C LYS A 664 35.81 10.04 -22.23
N LYS A 665 36.39 9.45 -23.29
CA LYS A 665 37.60 8.63 -23.12
C LYS A 665 38.61 9.54 -22.42
N LYS A 666 38.93 9.22 -21.16
CA LYS A 666 40.14 9.74 -20.51
C LYS A 666 41.36 9.06 -21.12
#